data_23a41075aa9cad048bd98b83a8105115
#
_entry.id   23a41075aa9cad048bd98b83a8105115
#
_cell.length_a   1.000
_cell.length_b   1.000
_cell.length_c   1.000
_cell.angle_alpha   90.00
_cell.angle_beta   90.00
_cell.angle_gamma   90.00
#
_symmetry.space_group_name_H-M   'P 1'
#
loop_
_entity.id
_entity.type
_entity.pdbx_description
1 polymer ?
#
loop_
_entity_poly.entity_id
_entity_poly.type
_entity_poly.pdbx_seq_one_letter_code
_entity_poly.pdbx_strand_id
1 'polypeptide(L)'
;KFHGGGNIQLTDNLNSGTGGFIFDEGQYYSITGKDKTYKGAGIDIGKDTVVDWSVKGEANDNLHKTGSGTLNVNVAQGNNLKMGDGTVVLNAAKAFNAIYVASGRGTVKLGQADALEKNSDYRGIYFTSRGGTLDLNGFSQSFKKIAATDVGTIITNTSDKTATLSLQNPSRYVYHGNITGNTNIEHSGTQKSADSSLIIDGNIDTHNDISIQNSQLRLQGHATTHAIFREGPRHCYVPGVLCDKDYVADFAKLESEANKKNNSAYKTNNQVASFDQPDWETRHFRFKTLNLENAEFTTARNSVVEGDIVASNSTLKLGGDVPVFIDMYDGINITGNGFGFRQDVREGRSADDGSSSYTGNITLQKGSTLDINNRFTGGIEAHDSKVNVTSPDALLQNSGVFVNSTLSVRDGGHLTAQKGLYSDNRVQIGKNGTLSLSGTPENGADNTWMPVLTYMTEGYDLTGDNATLNISQQAHVSGDVHATSSSSIRIGSENPGSVSSSVSPVLAAGLFNGYNAAYYGAITGGKGNVSMNNGLWQLTGDSDINSLTTRNSRVQSEENGAFRTLTVKTLDATGSDFVLRTDLKDADKISIMEKASGSDNTLNVSFMKNPSPGQSLNIPLVSAPVGTSGDIFKAGTRVTGFSRVTPTLRVDTTGGSTKWILDGFRTEADKAAAAKANSFMNAGYKSFMTEVNNLNKRMGELRDTNGDAGAWARIMNSAGSADGGYSDNYTHVQVGFDKKHALDGVDLFTGVTMTYTDSSADSDAFSGKTKSVGGGLYASALFNSGAYIDLIGKYIHHDNDYTGNFAGLGTKHYGTHSWYAGAETGYRYHLTEDTFIEPQAELVYGAVSGKTFNWKDGEMDLSMKNKDFSPLIGRTGIELGKTFRGKDWSVTARAGTSWQFDLLNNGETVLRDASGEKRIKGEKDSRMLFNVGMNAQIKDNMRFGLEFEKSAFGKYNVDNAINANFRYMF
;
A
#
# COMPACT_ATOMS: atom_id res chain seq x y z
N LYS A 1 4.19 63.68 12.67
CA LYS A 1 3.05 62.80 12.47
C LYS A 1 2.49 63.02 11.07
N PHE A 2 2.21 61.93 10.34
CA PHE A 2 1.70 61.97 8.98
C PHE A 2 0.21 61.56 8.99
N HIS A 3 -0.59 62.34 8.25
CA HIS A 3 -2.04 62.16 8.21
C HIS A 3 -2.52 62.16 6.74
N GLY A 4 -3.52 61.38 6.43
CA GLY A 4 -4.29 61.41 5.20
C GLY A 4 -3.64 60.80 3.97
N GLY A 5 -2.48 60.18 4.06
CA GLY A 5 -1.78 59.53 2.93
C GLY A 5 -1.13 60.50 1.96
N GLY A 6 -0.42 60.00 0.96
CA GLY A 6 0.12 60.73 -0.15
C GLY A 6 1.60 60.52 -0.46
N ASN A 7 2.10 61.27 -1.47
CA ASN A 7 3.48 61.23 -1.90
C ASN A 7 4.26 62.36 -1.28
N ILE A 8 5.38 62.06 -0.63
CA ILE A 8 6.21 63.02 0.09
C ILE A 8 7.63 62.92 -0.50
N GLN A 9 8.17 64.05 -0.91
CA GLN A 9 9.57 64.17 -1.34
C GLN A 9 10.33 65.03 -0.32
N LEU A 10 11.40 64.49 0.24
CA LEU A 10 12.25 65.23 1.16
C LEU A 10 13.10 66.26 0.43
N THR A 11 13.11 67.46 0.95
CA THR A 11 13.96 68.57 0.50
C THR A 11 15.25 68.71 1.34
N ASP A 12 15.21 68.24 2.58
CA ASP A 12 16.31 68.22 3.53
C ASP A 12 16.43 66.86 4.27
N ASN A 13 17.57 66.67 4.92
CA ASN A 13 17.75 65.54 5.82
C ASN A 13 16.78 65.62 7.01
N LEU A 14 16.22 64.48 7.40
CA LEU A 14 15.37 64.39 8.56
C LEU A 14 16.15 63.98 9.81
N ASN A 15 15.98 64.74 10.88
CA ASN A 15 16.50 64.34 12.18
C ASN A 15 15.36 64.36 13.20
N SER A 16 14.92 63.20 13.65
CA SER A 16 13.85 63.06 14.61
C SER A 16 14.35 63.02 16.06
N GLY A 17 15.65 63.09 16.28
CA GLY A 17 16.27 62.98 17.59
C GLY A 17 15.89 61.69 18.32
N THR A 18 15.32 61.78 19.49
CA THR A 18 14.77 60.63 20.26
C THR A 18 13.33 60.31 19.90
N GLY A 19 12.68 61.10 19.03
CA GLY A 19 11.36 60.84 18.50
C GLY A 19 11.31 59.84 17.37
N GLY A 20 10.23 59.88 16.59
CA GLY A 20 10.07 59.00 15.46
C GLY A 20 9.00 59.49 14.49
N PHE A 21 8.76 58.71 13.49
CA PHE A 21 7.75 58.98 12.46
C PHE A 21 6.46 58.21 12.84
N ILE A 22 5.30 58.85 12.77
CA ILE A 22 4.00 58.21 13.09
C ILE A 22 3.10 58.40 11.87
N PHE A 23 2.59 57.28 11.35
CA PHE A 23 1.67 57.20 10.21
C PHE A 23 0.29 56.73 10.66
N ASP A 24 -0.75 57.37 10.21
CA ASP A 24 -2.13 57.08 10.53
C ASP A 24 -2.56 55.71 10.01
N GLU A 25 -3.64 55.20 10.56
CA GLU A 25 -4.27 53.96 10.11
C GLU A 25 -4.97 54.09 8.77
N GLY A 26 -5.00 53.00 7.99
CA GLY A 26 -5.74 52.86 6.73
C GLY A 26 -5.26 53.75 5.57
N GLN A 27 -4.03 54.13 5.58
CA GLN A 27 -3.45 55.04 4.60
C GLN A 27 -2.36 54.44 3.74
N TYR A 28 -2.01 55.13 2.65
CA TYR A 28 -0.85 54.84 1.82
C TYR A 28 0.05 56.06 1.73
N TYR A 29 1.34 55.85 1.99
CA TYR A 29 2.34 56.91 1.89
C TYR A 29 3.49 56.46 1.00
N SER A 30 4.00 57.29 0.12
CA SER A 30 5.23 57.11 -0.61
C SER A 30 6.22 58.22 -0.23
N ILE A 31 7.37 57.84 0.33
CA ILE A 31 8.37 58.80 0.81
C ILE A 31 9.67 58.62 0.05
N THR A 32 10.11 59.64 -0.64
CA THR A 32 11.36 59.66 -1.42
C THR A 32 12.33 60.72 -0.92
N GLY A 33 13.61 60.44 -0.95
CA GLY A 33 14.61 61.34 -0.42
C GLY A 33 15.77 61.63 -1.37
N LYS A 34 15.87 60.95 -2.56
CA LYS A 34 17.06 61.04 -3.42
C LYS A 34 18.36 60.87 -2.62
N ASP A 35 19.11 61.97 -2.45
CA ASP A 35 20.36 62.06 -1.71
C ASP A 35 20.15 62.41 -0.20
N LYS A 36 18.94 62.60 0.23
CA LYS A 36 18.60 62.93 1.61
C LYS A 36 18.59 61.70 2.50
N THR A 37 18.91 61.90 3.76
CA THR A 37 18.95 60.85 4.77
C THR A 37 18.03 61.15 5.94
N TYR A 38 17.70 60.11 6.71
CA TYR A 38 17.03 60.30 7.98
C TYR A 38 17.87 59.76 9.15
N LYS A 39 17.62 60.36 10.31
CA LYS A 39 18.11 59.93 11.60
C LYS A 39 17.00 60.06 12.60
N GLY A 40 16.86 59.03 13.48
CA GLY A 40 15.85 59.06 14.48
C GLY A 40 15.40 57.66 14.98
N ALA A 41 14.76 57.63 16.13
CA ALA A 41 14.61 56.43 16.90
C ALA A 41 13.52 55.46 16.40
N GLY A 42 12.43 55.92 15.80
CA GLY A 42 11.35 54.99 15.50
C GLY A 42 10.44 55.32 14.31
N ILE A 43 9.79 54.34 13.80
CA ILE A 43 8.71 54.48 12.81
C ILE A 43 7.52 53.65 13.27
N ASP A 44 6.40 54.32 13.53
CA ASP A 44 5.13 53.72 13.99
C ASP A 44 4.14 53.83 12.81
N ILE A 45 3.73 52.67 12.31
CA ILE A 45 2.85 52.56 11.15
C ILE A 45 1.53 51.96 11.62
N GLY A 46 0.47 52.73 11.47
CA GLY A 46 -0.90 52.37 11.90
C GLY A 46 -1.41 51.16 11.14
N LYS A 47 -2.41 50.51 11.70
CA LYS A 47 -3.04 49.33 11.14
C LYS A 47 -3.52 49.61 9.70
N ASP A 48 -3.38 48.65 8.81
CA ASP A 48 -3.77 48.71 7.38
C ASP A 48 -3.13 49.86 6.59
N THR A 49 -2.05 50.46 7.11
CA THR A 49 -1.27 51.45 6.44
C THR A 49 -0.01 50.87 5.78
N VAL A 50 0.28 51.30 4.58
CA VAL A 50 1.48 50.92 3.85
C VAL A 50 2.34 52.17 3.60
N VAL A 51 3.62 52.11 3.93
CA VAL A 51 4.59 53.14 3.70
C VAL A 51 5.67 52.64 2.75
N ASP A 52 5.72 53.20 1.53
CA ASP A 52 6.84 52.99 0.59
C ASP A 52 7.98 53.95 0.96
N TRP A 53 9.07 53.36 1.41
CA TRP A 53 10.20 54.08 1.98
C TRP A 53 11.44 54.05 1.07
N SER A 54 11.76 55.17 0.47
CA SER A 54 12.90 55.31 -0.43
C SER A 54 13.89 56.39 0.07
N VAL A 55 14.12 56.41 1.39
CA VAL A 55 15.06 57.29 2.06
C VAL A 55 16.17 56.50 2.74
N LYS A 56 17.41 56.89 2.58
CA LYS A 56 18.54 56.22 3.25
C LYS A 56 18.65 56.65 4.70
N GLY A 57 19.01 55.71 5.57
CA GLY A 57 19.34 56.01 6.97
C GLY A 57 20.80 56.46 7.12
N GLU A 58 21.09 57.10 8.22
CA GLU A 58 22.45 57.43 8.61
C GLU A 58 23.17 56.20 9.22
N ALA A 59 24.45 56.00 8.85
CA ALA A 59 25.25 54.93 9.40
C ALA A 59 25.32 55.00 10.93
N ASN A 60 25.30 53.82 11.57
CA ASN A 60 25.31 53.66 13.01
C ASN A 60 24.03 54.12 13.74
N ASP A 61 23.00 54.42 13.03
CA ASP A 61 21.66 54.64 13.56
C ASP A 61 20.85 53.32 13.63
N ASN A 62 19.75 53.32 14.36
CA ASN A 62 18.85 52.17 14.43
C ASN A 62 17.44 52.68 14.14
N LEU A 63 16.78 52.03 13.20
CA LEU A 63 15.34 52.25 12.97
C LEU A 63 14.51 51.24 13.76
N HIS A 64 13.63 51.74 14.63
CA HIS A 64 12.71 50.91 15.39
C HIS A 64 11.36 50.89 14.71
N LYS A 65 10.93 49.77 14.16
CA LYS A 65 9.62 49.61 13.52
C LYS A 65 8.59 49.13 14.54
N THR A 66 7.55 49.92 14.74
CA THR A 66 6.40 49.61 15.56
C THR A 66 5.06 49.78 14.81
N GLY A 67 3.94 49.45 15.44
CA GLY A 67 2.66 49.48 14.75
C GLY A 67 2.43 48.30 13.80
N SER A 68 1.18 47.90 13.62
CA SER A 68 0.85 46.70 12.85
C SER A 68 0.85 46.89 11.32
N GLY A 69 1.12 48.07 10.82
CA GLY A 69 1.21 48.37 9.39
C GLY A 69 2.50 47.90 8.73
N THR A 70 2.61 48.17 7.43
CA THR A 70 3.68 47.65 6.55
C THR A 70 4.62 48.74 6.12
N LEU A 71 5.92 48.48 6.24
CA LEU A 71 7.01 49.31 5.71
C LEU A 71 7.66 48.61 4.52
N ASN A 72 7.55 49.18 3.32
CA ASN A 72 8.28 48.70 2.15
C ASN A 72 9.60 49.47 2.02
N VAL A 73 10.71 48.76 2.17
CA VAL A 73 12.05 49.35 2.08
C VAL A 73 12.60 49.18 0.70
N ASN A 74 12.64 50.29 -0.08
CA ASN A 74 12.96 50.25 -1.50
C ASN A 74 14.42 50.63 -1.80
N VAL A 75 15.18 51.13 -0.83
CA VAL A 75 16.60 51.45 -0.96
C VAL A 75 17.40 50.94 0.23
N ALA A 76 18.66 50.59 0.02
CA ALA A 76 19.53 50.14 1.10
C ALA A 76 19.67 51.28 2.14
N GLN A 77 19.44 50.95 3.40
CA GLN A 77 19.34 51.93 4.48
C GLN A 77 20.69 52.34 5.05
N GLY A 78 21.65 51.43 5.10
CA GLY A 78 22.97 51.69 5.71
C GLY A 78 23.00 51.66 7.22
N ASN A 79 21.85 51.51 7.88
CA ASN A 79 21.67 51.38 9.34
C ASN A 79 21.14 50.00 9.71
N ASN A 80 20.72 49.80 10.97
CA ASN A 80 20.12 48.59 11.45
C ASN A 80 18.61 48.76 11.65
N LEU A 81 17.88 47.64 11.57
CA LEU A 81 16.45 47.59 11.89
C LEU A 81 16.22 46.83 13.21
N LYS A 82 15.41 47.40 14.07
CA LYS A 82 14.82 46.74 15.25
C LYS A 82 13.32 46.57 15.00
N MET A 83 12.93 45.34 14.81
CA MET A 83 11.55 44.98 14.43
C MET A 83 10.72 44.65 15.66
N GLY A 84 9.73 45.49 15.96
CA GLY A 84 8.85 45.29 17.13
C GLY A 84 7.46 44.80 16.75
N ASP A 85 6.85 45.30 15.70
CA ASP A 85 5.49 44.92 15.29
C ASP A 85 5.25 45.18 13.81
N GLY A 86 4.26 44.51 13.23
CA GLY A 86 3.86 44.66 11.83
C GLY A 86 4.80 43.97 10.84
N THR A 87 4.83 44.49 9.61
CA THR A 87 5.60 43.91 8.51
C THR A 87 6.60 44.88 7.91
N VAL A 88 7.81 44.40 7.63
CA VAL A 88 8.80 45.10 6.80
C VAL A 88 9.10 44.26 5.57
N VAL A 89 8.91 44.84 4.39
CA VAL A 89 9.24 44.21 3.10
C VAL A 89 10.57 44.74 2.57
N LEU A 90 11.51 43.87 2.31
CA LEU A 90 12.86 44.19 1.86
C LEU A 90 12.95 44.12 0.34
N ASN A 91 12.78 45.28 -0.32
CA ASN A 91 12.84 45.39 -1.78
C ASN A 91 14.23 45.78 -2.32
N ALA A 92 15.22 45.94 -1.45
CA ALA A 92 16.60 46.24 -1.82
C ALA A 92 17.56 45.21 -1.27
N ALA A 93 18.62 44.90 -2.00
CA ALA A 93 19.70 44.07 -1.51
C ALA A 93 20.38 44.75 -0.30
N LYS A 94 20.66 43.95 0.74
CA LYS A 94 21.23 44.45 2.00
C LYS A 94 20.47 45.67 2.52
N ALA A 95 19.14 45.57 2.56
CA ALA A 95 18.25 46.66 2.93
C ALA A 95 18.64 47.31 4.27
N PHE A 96 19.14 46.48 5.21
CA PHE A 96 19.75 46.92 6.48
C PHE A 96 21.08 46.19 6.70
N ASN A 97 21.98 46.76 7.48
CA ASN A 97 23.21 46.09 7.88
C ASN A 97 22.94 44.89 8.80
N ALA A 98 21.99 45.04 9.72
CA ALA A 98 21.48 43.96 10.56
C ALA A 98 20.00 44.21 10.90
N ILE A 99 19.24 43.14 11.07
CA ILE A 99 17.85 43.15 11.50
C ILE A 99 17.71 42.38 12.81
N TYR A 100 17.11 43.02 13.81
CA TYR A 100 16.83 42.44 15.11
C TYR A 100 15.31 42.29 15.26
N VAL A 101 14.82 41.09 15.27
CA VAL A 101 13.39 40.81 15.49
C VAL A 101 13.15 40.62 16.99
N ALA A 102 12.54 41.61 17.59
CA ALA A 102 12.39 41.69 19.05
C ALA A 102 11.03 41.22 19.59
N SER A 103 10.13 40.83 18.71
CA SER A 103 8.75 40.44 19.07
C SER A 103 8.20 39.37 18.14
N GLY A 104 7.43 38.46 18.70
CA GLY A 104 6.67 37.47 17.94
C GLY A 104 5.64 38.05 16.96
N ARG A 105 5.31 39.32 17.08
CA ARG A 105 4.41 40.03 16.16
C ARG A 105 5.11 40.68 14.97
N GLY A 106 6.45 40.68 14.93
CA GLY A 106 7.23 41.22 13.85
C GLY A 106 7.42 40.25 12.71
N THR A 107 7.15 40.70 11.47
CA THR A 107 7.39 39.92 10.25
C THR A 107 8.33 40.67 9.32
N VAL A 108 9.42 40.05 8.95
CA VAL A 108 10.33 40.46 7.90
C VAL A 108 10.02 39.69 6.63
N LYS A 109 9.70 40.37 5.54
CA LYS A 109 9.27 39.78 4.29
C LYS A 109 10.24 40.12 3.16
N LEU A 110 10.68 39.12 2.42
CA LEU A 110 11.58 39.36 1.29
C LEU A 110 10.83 39.95 0.11
N GLY A 111 11.42 40.95 -0.55
CA GLY A 111 10.97 41.52 -1.80
C GLY A 111 11.87 41.14 -2.99
N GLN A 112 12.99 40.50 -2.72
CA GLN A 112 13.92 39.92 -3.70
C GLN A 112 14.76 38.82 -3.10
N ALA A 113 15.40 38.04 -3.96
CA ALA A 113 16.31 36.98 -3.50
C ALA A 113 17.53 37.59 -2.78
N ASP A 114 18.01 36.93 -1.76
CA ASP A 114 19.16 37.35 -0.96
C ASP A 114 19.09 38.80 -0.49
N ALA A 115 17.92 39.28 -0.11
CA ALA A 115 17.73 40.63 0.43
C ALA A 115 18.45 40.87 1.77
N LEU A 116 18.75 39.78 2.49
CA LEU A 116 19.52 39.79 3.72
C LEU A 116 20.99 39.47 3.46
N GLU A 117 21.89 39.92 4.37
CA GLU A 117 23.30 39.58 4.29
C GLU A 117 23.54 38.06 4.43
N LYS A 118 24.20 37.48 3.45
CA LYS A 118 24.37 36.02 3.37
C LYS A 118 25.76 35.50 3.81
N ASN A 119 26.77 36.38 3.83
CA ASN A 119 28.16 35.92 3.97
C ASN A 119 28.76 36.12 5.36
N SER A 120 28.02 36.63 6.34
CA SER A 120 28.55 36.84 7.67
C SER A 120 27.89 35.92 8.72
N ASP A 121 28.70 35.63 9.74
CA ASP A 121 28.23 34.95 10.92
C ASP A 121 27.33 35.86 11.70
N TYR A 122 26.11 35.89 11.80
CA TYR A 122 25.26 36.79 12.57
C TYR A 122 24.98 38.18 12.02
N ARG A 123 25.28 38.45 10.77
CA ARG A 123 24.78 39.66 10.11
C ARG A 123 23.69 39.27 9.11
N GLY A 124 22.57 39.87 9.20
CA GLY A 124 21.41 39.57 8.40
C GLY A 124 20.18 39.68 9.27
N ILE A 125 19.78 38.63 9.92
CA ILE A 125 18.62 38.65 10.81
C ILE A 125 18.95 37.94 12.13
N TYR A 126 18.46 38.53 13.24
CA TYR A 126 18.56 37.99 14.58
C TYR A 126 17.17 37.85 15.17
N PHE A 127 16.78 36.66 15.59
CA PHE A 127 15.58 36.45 16.36
C PHE A 127 15.90 36.45 17.84
N THR A 128 15.23 37.28 18.59
CA THR A 128 15.41 37.36 20.04
C THR A 128 14.53 36.32 20.73
N SER A 129 14.55 36.32 22.08
CA SER A 129 13.83 35.34 22.88
C SER A 129 12.29 35.40 22.81
N ARG A 130 11.72 36.17 21.92
CA ARG A 130 10.26 36.31 21.75
C ARG A 130 9.77 35.89 20.38
N GLY A 131 10.58 35.19 19.65
CA GLY A 131 10.21 34.72 18.30
C GLY A 131 10.24 35.80 17.24
N GLY A 132 9.36 35.67 16.27
CA GLY A 132 9.23 36.54 15.09
C GLY A 132 9.24 35.72 13.81
N THR A 133 8.91 36.36 12.70
CA THR A 133 8.74 35.68 11.41
C THR A 133 9.64 36.28 10.34
N LEU A 134 10.32 35.40 9.60
CA LEU A 134 10.90 35.69 8.30
C LEU A 134 10.06 35.01 7.21
N ASP A 135 9.44 35.80 6.34
CA ASP A 135 8.68 35.30 5.20
C ASP A 135 9.52 35.44 3.95
N LEU A 136 9.87 34.31 3.34
CA LEU A 136 10.64 34.27 2.09
C LEU A 136 9.87 34.84 0.90
N ASN A 137 8.56 34.85 0.95
CA ASN A 137 7.68 35.48 -0.04
C ASN A 137 8.00 35.09 -1.50
N GLY A 138 8.36 33.84 -1.73
CA GLY A 138 8.74 33.34 -3.06
C GLY A 138 10.17 33.63 -3.51
N PHE A 139 10.99 34.20 -2.65
CA PHE A 139 12.40 34.53 -2.94
C PHE A 139 13.35 33.69 -2.09
N SER A 140 14.35 33.11 -2.72
CA SER A 140 15.36 32.30 -2.02
C SER A 140 16.32 33.18 -1.23
N GLN A 141 16.77 32.65 -0.08
CA GLN A 141 17.69 33.30 0.82
C GLN A 141 18.75 32.33 1.30
N SER A 142 20.01 32.74 1.21
CA SER A 142 21.13 31.99 1.76
C SER A 142 21.64 32.64 3.05
N PHE A 143 22.03 31.80 4.02
CA PHE A 143 22.68 32.23 5.24
C PHE A 143 23.92 31.39 5.51
N LYS A 144 25.04 32.03 5.84
CA LYS A 144 26.20 31.35 6.40
C LYS A 144 25.83 30.77 7.79
N LYS A 145 25.10 31.53 8.59
CA LYS A 145 24.61 31.13 9.90
C LYS A 145 23.35 31.93 10.23
N ILE A 146 22.33 31.22 10.72
CA ILE A 146 21.12 31.86 11.21
C ILE A 146 20.85 31.36 12.63
N ALA A 147 20.34 32.26 13.47
CA ALA A 147 20.14 32.03 14.87
C ALA A 147 18.67 32.21 15.25
N ALA A 148 18.15 31.29 16.04
CA ALA A 148 16.86 31.39 16.71
C ALA A 148 17.00 30.80 18.12
N THR A 149 16.78 31.62 19.13
CA THR A 149 16.81 31.19 20.54
C THR A 149 15.44 30.74 21.06
N ASP A 150 14.41 30.98 20.29
CA ASP A 150 13.03 30.79 20.71
C ASP A 150 12.29 29.89 19.71
N VAL A 151 11.59 28.90 20.25
CA VAL A 151 10.76 27.99 19.46
C VAL A 151 9.59 28.69 18.74
N GLY A 152 9.26 29.91 19.13
CA GLY A 152 8.29 30.78 18.46
C GLY A 152 8.81 31.47 17.21
N THR A 153 10.11 31.34 16.88
CA THR A 153 10.68 31.83 15.63
C THR A 153 10.17 31.02 14.46
N ILE A 154 9.74 31.71 13.40
CA ILE A 154 9.19 31.08 12.20
C ILE A 154 9.93 31.59 10.98
N ILE A 155 10.48 30.69 10.18
CA ILE A 155 10.86 30.95 8.79
C ILE A 155 9.81 30.29 7.92
N THR A 156 9.15 31.04 7.07
CA THR A 156 8.05 30.56 6.22
C THR A 156 8.18 31.10 4.81
N ASN A 157 7.41 30.51 3.91
CA ASN A 157 7.16 31.06 2.58
C ASN A 157 5.65 31.01 2.33
N THR A 158 5.01 32.16 2.37
CA THR A 158 3.57 32.32 2.15
C THR A 158 3.19 32.43 0.67
N SER A 159 4.17 32.52 -0.23
CA SER A 159 3.96 32.60 -1.67
C SER A 159 3.65 31.23 -2.28
N ASP A 160 2.87 31.21 -3.35
CA ASP A 160 2.67 30.04 -4.19
C ASP A 160 3.96 29.62 -4.94
N LYS A 161 4.89 30.54 -5.08
CA LYS A 161 6.20 30.27 -5.68
C LYS A 161 7.14 29.66 -4.63
N THR A 162 7.68 28.50 -4.94
CA THR A 162 8.68 27.82 -4.08
C THR A 162 9.92 28.69 -3.90
N ALA A 163 10.39 28.77 -2.66
CA ALA A 163 11.64 29.42 -2.30
C ALA A 163 12.59 28.46 -1.62
N THR A 164 13.88 28.67 -1.78
CA THR A 164 14.93 27.87 -1.15
C THR A 164 15.60 28.63 -0.03
N LEU A 165 15.61 28.01 1.15
CA LEU A 165 16.39 28.43 2.30
C LEU A 165 17.69 27.62 2.33
N SER A 166 18.83 28.28 2.05
CA SER A 166 20.14 27.64 2.07
C SER A 166 20.89 27.99 3.35
N LEU A 167 21.15 26.96 4.16
CA LEU A 167 21.84 27.11 5.45
C LEU A 167 23.22 26.46 5.39
N GLN A 168 24.26 27.14 5.80
CA GLN A 168 25.61 26.59 5.90
C GLN A 168 25.91 26.11 7.34
N ASN A 169 25.71 26.98 8.33
CA ASN A 169 25.89 26.66 9.76
C ASN A 169 27.17 25.82 10.04
N PRO A 170 28.36 26.35 9.80
CA PRO A 170 29.60 25.58 9.69
C PRO A 170 30.12 25.00 11.01
N SER A 171 29.54 25.33 12.13
CA SER A 171 29.89 24.83 13.45
C SER A 171 28.69 24.14 14.09
N ARG A 172 28.93 23.40 15.17
CA ARG A 172 27.85 22.82 15.99
C ARG A 172 26.92 23.91 16.47
N TYR A 173 25.67 23.87 15.97
CA TYR A 173 24.74 24.94 16.14
C TYR A 173 23.32 24.41 16.00
N VAL A 174 22.49 24.66 17.00
CA VAL A 174 21.10 24.18 17.01
C VAL A 174 20.16 25.30 16.54
N TYR A 175 19.36 25.02 15.54
CA TYR A 175 18.29 25.91 15.14
C TYR A 175 16.99 25.51 15.87
N HIS A 176 16.52 26.38 16.78
CA HIS A 176 15.33 26.10 17.61
C HIS A 176 14.01 26.53 16.98
N GLY A 177 14.04 27.32 15.92
CA GLY A 177 12.85 27.85 15.27
C GLY A 177 12.16 26.86 14.35
N ASN A 178 10.97 27.25 13.93
CA ASN A 178 10.16 26.47 12.98
C ASN A 178 10.42 26.90 11.54
N ILE A 179 10.39 25.94 10.61
CA ILE A 179 10.49 26.19 9.17
C ILE A 179 9.23 25.63 8.52
N THR A 180 8.48 26.48 7.83
CA THR A 180 7.16 26.11 7.28
C THR A 180 6.95 26.65 5.86
N GLY A 181 5.80 26.29 5.29
CA GLY A 181 5.35 26.83 4.02
C GLY A 181 5.99 26.17 2.80
N ASN A 182 5.92 26.86 1.67
CA ASN A 182 6.41 26.36 0.39
C ASN A 182 7.94 26.55 0.27
N THR A 183 8.69 25.93 1.16
CA THR A 183 10.11 26.16 1.37
C THR A 183 10.92 24.89 1.14
N ASN A 184 11.90 24.96 0.22
CA ASN A 184 13.00 24.01 0.14
C ASN A 184 14.07 24.36 1.18
N ILE A 185 14.69 23.36 1.77
CA ILE A 185 15.82 23.53 2.68
C ILE A 185 17.05 22.89 2.05
N GLU A 186 18.16 23.63 1.98
CA GLU A 186 19.43 23.14 1.47
C GLU A 186 20.53 23.34 2.50
N HIS A 187 21.39 22.34 2.65
CA HIS A 187 22.61 22.42 3.44
C HIS A 187 23.71 21.64 2.75
N SER A 188 24.83 22.29 2.54
CA SER A 188 26.03 21.66 1.98
C SER A 188 27.28 22.01 2.77
N GLY A 189 28.10 21.01 3.01
CA GLY A 189 29.42 21.17 3.63
C GLY A 189 30.55 20.88 2.65
N THR A 190 31.78 21.08 3.10
CA THR A 190 32.98 20.73 2.32
C THR A 190 33.40 19.28 2.52
N GLN A 191 32.96 18.67 3.61
CA GLN A 191 33.23 17.26 3.95
C GLN A 191 32.19 16.73 4.94
N LYS A 192 32.04 15.42 4.96
CA LYS A 192 31.15 14.70 5.88
C LYS A 192 31.71 14.70 7.30
N SER A 193 31.77 15.87 7.95
CA SER A 193 32.30 16.00 9.32
C SER A 193 31.27 16.54 10.29
N ALA A 194 31.45 16.25 11.57
CA ALA A 194 30.59 16.75 12.64
C ALA A 194 30.55 18.29 12.71
N ASP A 195 31.60 18.96 12.27
CA ASP A 195 31.70 20.43 12.31
C ASP A 195 30.86 21.15 11.25
N SER A 196 30.32 20.42 10.28
CA SER A 196 29.39 20.95 9.28
C SER A 196 27.96 20.44 9.44
N SER A 197 27.56 20.02 10.65
CA SER A 197 26.22 19.50 10.92
C SER A 197 25.18 20.62 10.96
N LEU A 198 24.06 20.40 10.31
CA LEU A 198 22.81 21.13 10.52
C LEU A 198 21.96 20.40 11.57
N ILE A 199 21.74 21.06 12.70
CA ILE A 199 20.99 20.49 13.84
C ILE A 199 19.72 21.32 14.02
N ILE A 200 18.56 20.67 13.96
CA ILE A 200 17.24 21.33 14.07
C ILE A 200 16.46 20.63 15.18
N ASP A 201 15.99 21.40 16.14
CA ASP A 201 15.06 20.97 17.19
C ASP A 201 13.79 21.83 17.27
N GLY A 202 13.54 22.64 16.25
CA GLY A 202 12.22 23.23 15.97
C GLY A 202 11.46 22.39 14.97
N ASN A 203 10.17 22.64 14.80
CA ASN A 203 9.35 21.92 13.83
C ASN A 203 9.68 22.29 12.38
N ILE A 204 9.58 21.32 11.50
CA ILE A 204 9.58 21.52 10.04
C ILE A 204 8.22 21.09 9.52
N ASP A 205 7.55 21.94 8.78
CA ASP A 205 6.30 21.63 8.09
C ASP A 205 6.31 22.24 6.69
N THR A 206 6.92 21.53 5.76
CA THR A 206 7.01 21.94 4.37
C THR A 206 6.49 20.83 3.44
N HIS A 207 5.93 21.23 2.31
CA HIS A 207 5.54 20.30 1.25
C HIS A 207 6.65 20.07 0.21
N ASN A 208 7.84 20.56 0.49
CA ASN A 208 8.98 20.59 -0.43
C ASN A 208 10.14 19.75 0.08
N ASP A 209 11.24 19.78 -0.66
CA ASP A 209 12.39 18.94 -0.44
C ASP A 209 13.40 19.57 0.54
N ILE A 210 14.10 18.68 1.24
CA ILE A 210 15.32 19.01 1.99
C ILE A 210 16.48 18.32 1.27
N SER A 211 17.56 19.06 1.00
CA SER A 211 18.74 18.53 0.33
C SER A 211 20.00 18.74 1.19
N ILE A 212 20.68 17.67 1.49
CA ILE A 212 21.90 17.67 2.30
C ILE A 212 23.03 17.04 1.48
N GLN A 213 24.12 17.78 1.32
CA GLN A 213 25.27 17.35 0.53
C GLN A 213 26.57 17.55 1.28
N ASN A 214 27.42 16.51 1.31
CA ASN A 214 28.72 16.53 1.98
C ASN A 214 28.67 17.04 3.43
N SER A 215 27.65 16.65 4.18
CA SER A 215 27.37 17.19 5.50
C SER A 215 26.51 16.25 6.33
N GLN A 216 26.03 16.73 7.46
CA GLN A 216 25.17 15.99 8.39
C GLN A 216 23.90 16.77 8.68
N LEU A 217 22.76 16.08 8.69
CA LEU A 217 21.49 16.58 9.20
C LEU A 217 21.10 15.80 10.46
N ARG A 218 20.75 16.52 11.52
CA ARG A 218 20.32 15.95 12.78
C ARG A 218 18.97 16.56 13.18
N LEU A 219 17.98 15.72 13.34
CA LEU A 219 16.65 16.09 13.80
C LEU A 219 16.43 15.48 15.19
N GLN A 220 16.03 16.30 16.15
CA GLN A 220 15.81 15.87 17.51
C GLN A 220 14.65 16.60 18.16
N GLY A 221 14.11 16.06 19.27
CA GLY A 221 13.23 16.82 20.15
C GLY A 221 13.94 18.00 20.77
N HIS A 222 13.17 18.93 21.31
CA HIS A 222 13.70 20.09 22.01
C HIS A 222 13.96 19.77 23.47
N ALA A 223 15.15 20.04 23.94
CA ALA A 223 15.55 19.87 25.33
C ALA A 223 15.53 21.22 26.06
N THR A 224 14.61 21.39 26.97
CA THR A 224 14.58 22.55 27.87
C THR A 224 15.46 22.27 29.10
N THR A 225 16.52 23.03 29.25
CA THR A 225 17.43 22.88 30.38
C THR A 225 16.99 23.76 31.54
N HIS A 226 16.92 23.20 32.73
CA HIS A 226 16.68 23.94 33.97
C HIS A 226 18.04 24.38 34.55
N ALA A 227 18.48 25.59 34.18
CA ALA A 227 19.75 26.08 34.63
C ALA A 227 19.71 26.51 36.11
N ILE A 228 20.57 25.93 36.90
CA ILE A 228 20.89 26.44 38.21
C ILE A 228 22.15 27.31 38.06
N PHE A 229 21.95 28.63 38.14
CA PHE A 229 23.06 29.55 37.96
C PHE A 229 23.99 29.51 39.15
N ARG A 230 25.28 29.27 38.90
CA ARG A 230 26.34 29.59 39.84
C ARG A 230 26.82 31.02 39.55
N GLU A 231 26.52 31.94 40.44
CA GLU A 231 27.30 33.18 40.43
C GLU A 231 28.75 32.85 40.70
N GLY A 232 29.62 33.07 39.73
CA GLY A 232 31.06 33.14 39.95
C GLY A 232 31.38 34.23 40.98
N PRO A 233 32.62 34.35 41.43
CA PRO A 233 32.98 35.41 42.36
C PRO A 233 32.46 36.74 41.80
N ARG A 234 31.46 37.31 42.46
CA ARG A 234 30.88 38.59 42.05
C ARG A 234 32.04 39.59 41.88
N HIS A 235 32.26 40.04 40.68
CA HIS A 235 32.87 41.30 40.53
C HIS A 235 31.89 42.35 41.05
N CYS A 236 32.03 42.69 42.30
CA CYS A 236 31.27 43.77 42.86
C CYS A 236 31.74 45.08 42.15
N TYR A 237 30.96 45.56 41.21
CA TYR A 237 31.28 46.78 40.48
C TYR A 237 31.23 48.05 41.34
N VAL A 238 30.85 47.90 42.59
CA VAL A 238 30.80 49.00 43.57
C VAL A 238 31.66 48.58 44.77
N PRO A 239 32.78 49.23 45.03
CA PRO A 239 33.54 48.96 46.21
C PRO A 239 32.71 49.16 47.47
N GLY A 240 32.59 48.10 48.29
CA GLY A 240 31.88 48.16 49.56
C GLY A 240 30.48 47.49 49.59
N VAL A 241 29.99 46.96 48.51
CA VAL A 241 28.81 46.11 48.54
C VAL A 241 29.24 44.69 48.95
N LEU A 242 28.76 44.26 50.12
CA LEU A 242 28.92 42.88 50.59
C LEU A 242 28.33 41.87 49.66
N CYS A 243 29.18 41.09 49.06
CA CYS A 243 28.77 39.86 48.34
C CYS A 243 28.40 38.84 49.42
N ASP A 244 27.16 38.41 49.48
CA ASP A 244 26.67 37.48 50.48
C ASP A 244 27.36 36.13 50.35
N LYS A 245 28.19 35.75 51.29
CA LYS A 245 28.97 34.51 51.32
C LYS A 245 28.09 33.28 51.51
N ASP A 246 26.95 33.43 52.15
CA ASP A 246 26.00 32.32 52.42
C ASP A 246 25.28 31.90 51.16
N TYR A 247 25.08 32.79 50.24
CA TYR A 247 24.48 32.51 48.90
C TYR A 247 25.38 31.55 48.07
N VAL A 248 26.68 31.66 48.16
CA VAL A 248 27.64 30.80 47.42
C VAL A 248 27.63 29.37 47.95
N ALA A 249 27.42 29.16 49.23
CA ALA A 249 27.38 27.84 49.86
C ALA A 249 26.10 27.08 49.47
N ASP A 250 24.95 27.76 49.39
CA ASP A 250 23.71 27.15 48.96
C ASP A 250 23.73 26.80 47.46
N PHE A 251 24.39 27.62 46.65
CA PHE A 251 24.63 27.32 45.24
C PHE A 251 25.45 26.07 45.01
N ALA A 252 26.52 25.88 45.82
CA ALA A 252 27.36 24.70 45.74
C ALA A 252 26.60 23.42 46.10
N LYS A 253 25.66 23.53 47.07
CA LYS A 253 24.79 22.43 47.46
C LYS A 253 23.79 22.10 46.36
N LEU A 254 23.14 23.10 45.79
CA LEU A 254 22.19 22.95 44.65
C LEU A 254 22.89 22.39 43.43
N GLU A 255 24.13 22.87 43.14
CA GLU A 255 24.97 22.32 42.05
C GLU A 255 25.29 20.83 42.28
N SER A 256 25.62 20.48 43.51
CA SER A 256 25.90 19.09 43.87
C SER A 256 24.67 18.19 43.74
N GLU A 257 23.53 18.69 44.16
CA GLU A 257 22.25 17.94 44.03
C GLU A 257 21.81 17.80 42.57
N ALA A 258 21.94 18.86 41.79
CA ALA A 258 21.66 18.82 40.35
C ALA A 258 22.61 17.87 39.59
N ASN A 259 23.90 17.90 39.94
CA ASN A 259 24.89 16.98 39.34
C ASN A 259 24.68 15.51 39.71
N LYS A 260 24.04 15.22 40.84
CA LYS A 260 23.65 13.85 41.22
C LYS A 260 22.44 13.35 40.40
N LYS A 261 21.56 14.23 40.04
CA LYS A 261 20.41 13.93 39.21
C LYS A 261 20.76 13.90 37.72
N ASN A 262 21.73 14.69 37.30
CA ASN A 262 22.20 14.73 35.93
C ASN A 262 23.13 13.56 35.61
N ASN A 263 22.83 12.85 34.55
CA ASN A 263 23.81 11.97 33.94
C ASN A 263 25.05 12.81 33.56
N SER A 264 26.23 12.31 33.78
CA SER A 264 27.51 12.99 33.61
C SER A 264 27.76 13.61 32.22
N ALA A 265 26.87 13.38 31.28
CA ALA A 265 26.90 13.91 29.92
C ALA A 265 26.67 15.42 29.80
N TYR A 266 26.08 16.06 30.79
CA TYR A 266 25.68 17.48 30.74
C TYR A 266 26.50 18.38 31.65
N LYS A 267 27.71 17.98 32.03
CA LYS A 267 28.58 18.80 32.87
C LYS A 267 29.02 20.06 32.14
N THR A 268 28.72 21.18 32.74
CA THR A 268 29.25 22.48 32.30
C THR A 268 30.68 22.71 32.79
N ASN A 269 31.46 23.50 32.06
CA ASN A 269 32.70 24.02 32.60
C ASN A 269 32.39 24.95 33.76
N ASN A 270 32.80 24.57 34.86
CA ASN A 270 33.02 25.11 36.20
C ASN A 270 32.59 26.52 36.57
N GLN A 271 32.04 27.34 35.72
CA GLN A 271 31.88 28.75 36.05
C GLN A 271 30.50 29.32 35.94
N VAL A 272 29.49 28.63 35.34
CA VAL A 272 28.23 29.32 35.06
C VAL A 272 26.98 28.56 35.42
N ALA A 273 26.91 27.26 35.31
CA ALA A 273 25.68 26.54 35.63
C ALA A 273 25.84 25.05 35.79
N SER A 274 25.13 24.42 36.71
CA SER A 274 24.80 23.00 36.64
C SER A 274 23.35 22.84 36.23
N PHE A 275 23.07 21.79 35.50
CA PHE A 275 21.76 21.60 34.91
C PHE A 275 21.08 20.36 35.49
N ASP A 276 19.82 20.44 35.72
CA ASP A 276 18.96 19.27 35.89
C ASP A 276 18.89 18.49 34.57
N GLN A 277 18.35 17.26 34.64
CA GLN A 277 18.03 16.57 33.39
C GLN A 277 17.04 17.41 32.57
N PRO A 278 17.30 17.56 31.28
CA PRO A 278 16.41 18.36 30.47
C PRO A 278 15.02 17.71 30.34
N ASP A 279 14.01 18.53 30.31
CA ASP A 279 12.68 18.14 29.86
C ASP A 279 12.68 18.12 28.34
N TRP A 280 12.10 17.06 27.76
CA TRP A 280 12.08 16.90 26.33
C TRP A 280 10.69 17.16 25.77
N GLU A 281 10.61 18.03 24.77
CA GLU A 281 9.42 18.27 24.00
C GLU A 281 9.51 17.62 22.63
N THR A 282 8.44 16.99 22.20
CA THR A 282 8.36 16.36 20.89
C THR A 282 8.34 17.40 19.77
N ARG A 283 9.12 17.18 18.73
CA ARG A 283 9.16 17.97 17.50
C ARG A 283 8.71 17.15 16.31
N HIS A 284 7.96 17.80 15.42
CA HIS A 284 7.43 17.21 14.21
C HIS A 284 8.17 17.75 13.00
N PHE A 285 8.66 16.84 12.17
CA PHE A 285 9.40 17.15 10.96
C PHE A 285 8.68 16.54 9.76
N ARG A 286 8.02 17.38 8.98
CA ARG A 286 7.29 16.98 7.79
C ARG A 286 7.90 17.62 6.56
N PHE A 287 8.21 16.81 5.55
CA PHE A 287 8.76 17.24 4.27
C PHE A 287 8.33 16.28 3.17
N LYS A 288 8.54 16.64 1.90
CA LYS A 288 8.24 15.74 0.77
C LYS A 288 9.35 14.70 0.62
N THR A 289 10.56 15.13 0.30
CA THR A 289 11.71 14.24 0.10
C THR A 289 12.96 14.83 0.72
N LEU A 290 13.66 14.03 1.51
CA LEU A 290 15.01 14.32 1.99
C LEU A 290 16.01 13.66 1.03
N ASN A 291 16.75 14.48 0.30
CA ASN A 291 17.80 14.05 -0.60
C ASN A 291 19.16 14.11 0.11
N LEU A 292 19.82 12.98 0.21
CA LEU A 292 21.11 12.84 0.85
C LEU A 292 22.18 12.41 -0.16
N GLU A 293 23.23 13.19 -0.28
CA GLU A 293 24.38 12.88 -1.12
C GLU A 293 25.66 13.00 -0.30
N ASN A 294 26.37 11.88 -0.13
CA ASN A 294 27.56 11.83 0.73
C ASN A 294 27.34 12.49 2.10
N ALA A 295 26.23 12.12 2.75
CA ALA A 295 25.72 12.78 3.94
C ALA A 295 25.45 11.77 5.08
N GLU A 296 25.26 12.32 6.28
CA GLU A 296 24.78 11.58 7.44
C GLU A 296 23.44 12.19 7.90
N PHE A 297 22.45 11.35 8.13
CA PHE A 297 21.15 11.74 8.68
C PHE A 297 20.91 11.02 9.99
N THR A 298 20.54 11.76 11.01
CA THR A 298 20.27 11.20 12.33
C THR A 298 18.98 11.77 12.89
N THR A 299 18.13 10.91 13.42
CA THR A 299 16.97 11.28 14.24
C THR A 299 17.19 10.82 15.67
N ALA A 300 16.93 11.70 16.64
CA ALA A 300 17.12 11.41 18.06
C ALA A 300 15.76 11.38 18.79
N ARG A 301 15.79 11.16 20.09
CA ARG A 301 14.59 11.09 20.92
C ARG A 301 13.63 12.28 20.71
N ASN A 302 12.36 12.05 20.91
CA ASN A 302 11.29 13.05 20.76
C ASN A 302 11.21 13.71 19.37
N SER A 303 11.68 13.01 18.33
CA SER A 303 11.50 13.44 16.95
C SER A 303 10.47 12.55 16.22
N VAL A 304 9.45 13.17 15.67
CA VAL A 304 8.44 12.51 14.81
C VAL A 304 8.68 13.00 13.40
N VAL A 305 9.15 12.12 12.52
CA VAL A 305 9.55 12.47 11.16
C VAL A 305 8.63 11.84 10.14
N GLU A 306 8.11 12.64 9.22
CA GLU A 306 7.27 12.21 8.09
C GLU A 306 7.84 12.76 6.78
N GLY A 307 8.15 11.86 5.85
CA GLY A 307 8.64 12.20 4.52
C GLY A 307 9.43 11.06 3.89
N ASP A 308 9.69 11.16 2.60
CA ASP A 308 10.49 10.18 1.89
C ASP A 308 11.97 10.54 1.93
N ILE A 309 12.84 9.54 1.81
CA ILE A 309 14.29 9.74 1.72
C ILE A 309 14.81 9.10 0.44
N VAL A 310 15.68 9.82 -0.27
CA VAL A 310 16.55 9.29 -1.31
C VAL A 310 18.00 9.55 -0.90
N ALA A 311 18.73 8.48 -0.63
CA ALA A 311 20.10 8.56 -0.10
C ALA A 311 21.09 7.87 -1.04
N SER A 312 22.19 8.56 -1.30
CA SER A 312 23.31 8.07 -2.09
C SER A 312 24.61 8.24 -1.31
N ASN A 313 25.39 7.17 -1.17
CA ASN A 313 26.65 7.17 -0.41
C ASN A 313 26.49 7.82 0.99
N SER A 314 25.42 7.49 1.69
CA SER A 314 25.02 8.16 2.93
C SER A 314 24.74 7.18 4.04
N THR A 315 24.81 7.69 5.27
CA THR A 315 24.54 6.91 6.50
C THR A 315 23.32 7.50 7.20
N LEU A 316 22.32 6.68 7.48
CA LEU A 316 21.08 7.06 8.13
C LEU A 316 20.95 6.29 9.45
N LYS A 317 20.72 7.02 10.54
CA LYS A 317 20.46 6.46 11.87
C LYS A 317 19.14 6.98 12.40
N LEU A 318 18.14 6.13 12.47
CA LEU A 318 16.82 6.48 12.94
C LEU A 318 16.63 6.02 14.39
N GLY A 319 16.73 6.95 15.33
CA GLY A 319 16.62 6.68 16.76
C GLY A 319 17.81 5.91 17.34
N GLY A 320 17.60 5.34 18.52
CA GLY A 320 18.62 4.55 19.23
C GLY A 320 19.57 5.40 20.09
N ASP A 321 20.76 4.88 20.32
CA ASP A 321 21.81 5.57 21.07
C ASP A 321 22.59 6.50 20.15
N VAL A 322 22.02 7.64 19.83
CA VAL A 322 22.65 8.66 19.00
C VAL A 322 22.95 9.90 19.82
N PRO A 323 23.97 10.71 19.43
CA PRO A 323 24.24 11.97 20.10
C PRO A 323 23.02 12.92 20.02
N VAL A 324 22.73 13.58 21.11
CA VAL A 324 21.79 14.71 21.21
C VAL A 324 22.55 15.99 21.48
N PHE A 325 22.03 17.10 21.02
CA PHE A 325 22.67 18.41 21.15
C PHE A 325 21.76 19.32 21.96
N ILE A 326 22.30 19.84 23.05
CA ILE A 326 21.55 20.64 24.00
C ILE A 326 22.19 22.03 24.06
N ASP A 327 21.37 23.04 23.85
CA ASP A 327 21.75 24.43 24.05
C ASP A 327 21.63 24.73 25.53
N MET A 328 22.78 24.98 26.18
CA MET A 328 22.86 25.25 27.59
C MET A 328 22.32 26.65 27.99
N TYR A 329 22.04 27.49 27.01
CA TYR A 329 21.42 28.81 27.20
C TYR A 329 19.97 28.87 26.72
N ASP A 330 19.35 27.74 26.47
CA ASP A 330 17.95 27.71 26.04
C ASP A 330 17.03 28.48 27.00
N GLY A 331 16.27 29.41 26.45
CA GLY A 331 15.40 30.29 27.23
C GLY A 331 16.11 31.37 28.03
N ILE A 332 17.47 31.44 27.99
CA ILE A 332 18.26 32.41 28.75
C ILE A 332 19.06 33.27 27.78
N ASN A 333 18.62 34.48 27.57
CA ASN A 333 19.37 35.44 26.77
C ASN A 333 20.32 36.24 27.67
N ILE A 334 21.57 35.74 27.83
CA ILE A 334 22.60 36.42 28.59
C ILE A 334 23.48 37.14 27.62
N THR A 335 23.14 38.33 27.18
CA THR A 335 24.08 39.20 26.47
C THR A 335 24.19 40.54 27.16
N GLY A 336 25.36 40.84 27.58
CA GLY A 336 25.68 42.10 28.25
C GLY A 336 25.45 43.39 27.45
N ASN A 337 25.11 43.27 26.13
CA ASN A 337 24.85 44.38 25.23
C ASN A 337 23.45 44.33 24.58
N GLY A 338 22.52 43.57 25.13
CA GLY A 338 21.10 43.66 24.77
C GLY A 338 20.64 43.01 23.45
N PHE A 339 21.53 42.70 22.52
CA PHE A 339 21.18 42.15 21.20
C PHE A 339 22.23 41.21 20.65
N GLY A 340 22.68 40.24 21.38
CA GLY A 340 23.58 39.19 20.94
C GLY A 340 22.89 37.82 21.11
N PHE A 341 23.14 36.98 20.17
CA PHE A 341 22.76 35.60 20.25
C PHE A 341 23.97 34.78 20.75
N ARG A 342 23.76 33.99 21.79
CA ARG A 342 24.79 33.11 22.29
C ARG A 342 24.21 31.70 22.43
N GLN A 343 24.89 30.74 21.88
CA GLN A 343 24.64 29.31 22.14
C GLN A 343 25.88 28.70 22.82
N ASP A 344 25.65 27.84 23.75
CA ASP A 344 26.64 26.88 24.27
C ASP A 344 26.06 25.47 24.01
N VAL A 345 26.27 24.98 22.81
CA VAL A 345 25.76 23.66 22.39
C VAL A 345 26.70 22.58 22.85
N ARG A 346 26.17 21.68 23.64
CA ARG A 346 26.90 20.52 24.12
C ARG A 346 26.32 19.24 23.61
N GLU A 347 27.21 18.33 23.23
CA GLU A 347 26.85 16.98 22.88
C GLU A 347 26.65 16.15 24.14
N GLY A 348 25.48 15.51 24.22
CA GLY A 348 25.15 14.55 25.26
C GLY A 348 24.71 13.23 24.66
N ARG A 349 24.48 12.23 25.47
CA ARG A 349 23.87 10.98 25.10
C ARG A 349 22.57 10.84 25.87
N SER A 350 21.48 10.75 25.15
CA SER A 350 20.19 10.41 25.73
C SER A 350 19.57 9.38 24.82
N ALA A 351 19.53 8.16 25.29
CA ALA A 351 18.94 7.04 24.53
C ALA A 351 17.49 7.37 24.16
N ASP A 352 17.10 6.94 22.99
CA ASP A 352 15.69 7.01 22.56
C ASP A 352 14.86 6.10 23.47
N ASP A 353 13.87 6.67 24.13
CA ASP A 353 12.96 5.97 25.03
C ASP A 353 11.70 5.43 24.32
N GLY A 354 11.72 5.35 23.00
CA GLY A 354 10.58 5.00 22.15
C GLY A 354 9.73 6.21 21.74
N SER A 355 10.17 7.42 22.05
CA SER A 355 9.49 8.66 21.73
C SER A 355 9.72 9.11 20.28
N SER A 356 10.74 8.59 19.60
CA SER A 356 10.99 8.93 18.20
C SER A 356 10.31 7.96 17.24
N SER A 357 9.93 8.47 16.08
CA SER A 357 9.33 7.68 15.01
C SER A 357 9.69 8.23 13.63
N TYR A 358 9.67 7.35 12.65
CA TYR A 358 9.84 7.69 11.26
C TYR A 358 8.71 7.09 10.40
N THR A 359 8.12 7.89 9.54
CA THR A 359 7.09 7.46 8.57
C THR A 359 7.45 7.96 7.18
N GLY A 360 7.58 7.05 6.22
CA GLY A 360 7.88 7.37 4.82
C GLY A 360 8.66 6.27 4.11
N ASN A 361 8.88 6.45 2.82
CA ASN A 361 9.63 5.51 2.00
C ASN A 361 11.10 5.94 1.90
N ILE A 362 12.00 4.97 2.01
CA ILE A 362 13.44 5.20 1.97
C ILE A 362 14.04 4.46 0.79
N THR A 363 14.69 5.20 -0.10
CA THR A 363 15.49 4.66 -1.21
C THR A 363 16.97 4.84 -0.92
N LEU A 364 17.72 3.76 -0.92
CA LEU A 364 19.16 3.74 -0.65
C LEU A 364 19.94 3.30 -1.88
N GLN A 365 21.03 3.99 -2.17
CA GLN A 365 21.88 3.72 -3.31
C GLN A 365 23.37 3.87 -2.97
N LYS A 366 24.24 3.28 -3.78
CA LYS A 366 25.70 3.52 -3.80
C LYS A 366 26.38 3.39 -2.45
N GLY A 367 26.17 2.28 -1.75
CA GLY A 367 26.86 1.99 -0.51
C GLY A 367 26.30 2.70 0.72
N SER A 368 25.04 3.12 0.67
CA SER A 368 24.36 3.72 1.80
C SER A 368 24.07 2.70 2.91
N THR A 369 23.99 3.17 4.16
CA THR A 369 23.65 2.37 5.33
C THR A 369 22.46 2.99 6.04
N LEU A 370 21.50 2.15 6.43
CA LEU A 370 20.33 2.55 7.21
C LEU A 370 20.25 1.70 8.49
N ASP A 371 20.27 2.38 9.63
CA ASP A 371 20.02 1.76 10.94
C ASP A 371 18.66 2.21 11.46
N ILE A 372 17.74 1.27 11.62
CA ILE A 372 16.39 1.51 12.15
C ILE A 372 16.35 1.06 13.60
N ASN A 373 16.36 2.01 14.51
CA ASN A 373 16.35 1.76 15.96
C ASN A 373 15.10 2.32 16.65
N ASN A 374 14.28 3.08 15.93
CA ASN A 374 13.03 3.65 16.43
C ASN A 374 11.81 3.01 15.74
N ARG A 375 10.63 3.46 16.11
CA ARG A 375 9.40 3.10 15.40
C ARG A 375 9.49 3.55 13.96
N PHE A 376 9.31 2.62 13.05
CA PHE A 376 9.37 2.86 11.60
C PHE A 376 8.13 2.36 10.90
N THR A 377 7.60 3.17 9.99
CA THR A 377 6.48 2.77 9.13
C THR A 377 6.71 3.30 7.71
N GLY A 378 6.78 2.41 6.73
CA GLY A 378 6.96 2.83 5.33
C GLY A 378 7.44 1.72 4.42
N GLY A 379 8.18 2.08 3.39
CA GLY A 379 8.82 1.16 2.45
C GLY A 379 10.33 1.36 2.39
N ILE A 380 11.05 0.32 1.98
CA ILE A 380 12.51 0.38 1.79
C ILE A 380 12.83 -0.18 0.42
N GLU A 381 13.58 0.58 -0.36
CA GLU A 381 14.20 0.14 -1.60
C GLU A 381 15.71 0.38 -1.49
N ALA A 382 16.48 -0.71 -1.43
CA ALA A 382 17.92 -0.66 -1.23
C ALA A 382 18.67 -1.26 -2.42
N HIS A 383 19.61 -0.50 -2.96
CA HIS A 383 20.56 -0.93 -4.00
C HIS A 383 21.98 -0.71 -3.51
N ASP A 384 22.83 -1.74 -3.60
CA ASP A 384 24.23 -1.69 -3.16
C ASP A 384 24.41 -1.13 -1.72
N SER A 385 23.49 -1.47 -0.82
CA SER A 385 23.36 -0.82 0.48
C SER A 385 23.16 -1.82 1.62
N LYS A 386 23.16 -1.30 2.86
CA LYS A 386 22.96 -2.11 4.07
C LYS A 386 21.82 -1.54 4.90
N VAL A 387 20.96 -2.43 5.41
CA VAL A 387 19.87 -2.07 6.32
C VAL A 387 19.95 -2.93 7.57
N ASN A 388 20.01 -2.30 8.72
CA ASN A 388 20.02 -2.95 10.04
C ASN A 388 18.75 -2.53 10.80
N VAL A 389 18.05 -3.49 11.37
CA VAL A 389 16.85 -3.26 12.17
C VAL A 389 17.08 -3.78 13.58
N THR A 390 17.09 -2.87 14.53
CA THR A 390 17.11 -3.17 15.97
C THR A 390 15.87 -2.61 16.68
N SER A 391 15.01 -1.88 15.95
CA SER A 391 13.74 -1.38 16.46
C SER A 391 12.79 -2.53 16.79
N PRO A 392 12.14 -2.51 17.96
CA PRO A 392 11.11 -3.49 18.30
C PRO A 392 9.80 -3.30 17.53
N ASP A 393 9.67 -2.21 16.77
CA ASP A 393 8.44 -1.83 16.06
C ASP A 393 8.78 -1.18 14.72
N ALA A 394 9.16 -1.99 13.75
CA ALA A 394 9.40 -1.58 12.37
C ALA A 394 8.40 -2.28 11.44
N LEU A 395 7.65 -1.50 10.68
CA LEU A 395 6.60 -1.97 9.77
C LEU A 395 6.86 -1.52 8.34
N LEU A 396 7.04 -2.48 7.44
CA LEU A 396 6.99 -2.24 6.01
C LEU A 396 5.53 -2.33 5.53
N GLN A 397 4.87 -1.19 5.42
CA GLN A 397 3.52 -1.06 4.84
C GLN A 397 3.54 -1.08 3.31
N ASN A 398 4.68 -0.75 2.71
CA ASN A 398 4.96 -0.88 1.29
C ASN A 398 5.96 -2.02 1.09
N SER A 399 6.14 -2.46 -0.16
CA SER A 399 7.09 -3.52 -0.46
C SER A 399 8.52 -3.16 -0.02
N GLY A 400 9.25 -4.14 0.50
CA GLY A 400 10.68 -4.06 0.73
C GLY A 400 11.44 -4.70 -0.44
N VAL A 401 12.38 -3.97 -1.03
CA VAL A 401 13.20 -4.45 -2.16
C VAL A 401 14.68 -4.24 -1.84
N PHE A 402 15.44 -5.33 -1.88
CA PHE A 402 16.88 -5.33 -1.56
C PHE A 402 17.63 -5.99 -2.72
N VAL A 403 18.33 -5.17 -3.50
CA VAL A 403 19.14 -5.60 -4.65
C VAL A 403 20.61 -5.36 -4.34
N ASN A 404 21.42 -6.41 -4.43
CA ASN A 404 22.83 -6.39 -4.02
C ASN A 404 23.03 -5.73 -2.65
N SER A 405 22.08 -5.96 -1.75
CA SER A 405 21.98 -5.29 -0.47
C SER A 405 21.77 -6.29 0.66
N THR A 406 22.15 -5.92 1.88
CA THR A 406 21.95 -6.76 3.05
C THR A 406 20.85 -6.20 3.93
N LEU A 407 19.96 -7.10 4.38
CA LEU A 407 18.99 -6.81 5.44
C LEU A 407 19.34 -7.66 6.66
N SER A 408 19.51 -7.02 7.81
CA SER A 408 19.80 -7.67 9.08
C SER A 408 18.82 -7.21 10.14
N VAL A 409 18.15 -8.16 10.80
CA VAL A 409 17.25 -7.92 11.95
C VAL A 409 17.84 -8.58 13.18
N ARG A 410 18.16 -7.82 14.24
CA ARG A 410 18.91 -8.34 15.39
C ARG A 410 18.67 -7.49 16.64
N ASP A 411 19.23 -7.95 17.75
CA ASP A 411 19.33 -7.22 19.02
C ASP A 411 17.97 -6.71 19.55
N GLY A 412 16.93 -7.54 19.45
CA GLY A 412 15.57 -7.20 19.85
C GLY A 412 14.75 -6.52 18.75
N GLY A 413 15.33 -6.32 17.57
CA GLY A 413 14.62 -5.77 16.43
C GLY A 413 13.48 -6.67 15.98
N HIS A 414 12.35 -6.05 15.61
CA HIS A 414 11.21 -6.72 15.02
C HIS A 414 10.78 -5.97 13.76
N LEU A 415 11.00 -6.61 12.61
CA LEU A 415 10.54 -6.12 11.32
C LEU A 415 9.33 -6.91 10.85
N THR A 416 8.25 -6.22 10.57
CA THR A 416 7.04 -6.80 9.98
C THR A 416 6.90 -6.31 8.53
N ALA A 417 6.77 -7.22 7.58
CA ALA A 417 6.52 -6.92 6.17
C ALA A 417 5.13 -7.44 5.77
N GLN A 418 4.29 -6.56 5.24
CA GLN A 418 2.88 -6.85 4.90
C GLN A 418 2.57 -6.81 3.39
N LYS A 419 3.44 -6.22 2.57
CA LYS A 419 3.24 -6.13 1.11
C LYS A 419 4.37 -6.78 0.30
N GLY A 420 5.00 -7.75 0.88
CA GLY A 420 6.08 -8.49 0.25
C GLY A 420 7.47 -7.96 0.58
N LEU A 421 8.41 -8.86 0.49
CA LEU A 421 9.82 -8.61 0.71
C LEU A 421 10.59 -9.34 -0.37
N TYR A 422 11.44 -8.65 -1.08
CA TYR A 422 12.36 -9.21 -2.06
C TYR A 422 13.80 -8.94 -1.67
N SER A 423 14.64 -9.95 -1.73
CA SER A 423 16.09 -9.80 -1.58
C SER A 423 16.82 -10.81 -2.47
N ASP A 424 17.83 -10.38 -3.19
CA ASP A 424 18.75 -11.22 -3.94
C ASP A 424 19.93 -11.75 -3.10
N ASN A 425 20.05 -11.28 -1.86
CA ASN A 425 20.99 -11.80 -0.87
C ASN A 425 20.23 -12.45 0.30
N ARG A 426 20.92 -13.25 1.11
CA ARG A 426 20.35 -13.84 2.31
C ARG A 426 19.96 -12.75 3.31
N VAL A 427 18.74 -12.87 3.83
CA VAL A 427 18.29 -12.02 4.94
C VAL A 427 18.84 -12.56 6.25
N GLN A 428 19.51 -11.71 7.02
CA GLN A 428 20.16 -12.09 8.28
C GLN A 428 19.21 -11.84 9.44
N ILE A 429 18.92 -12.87 10.21
CA ILE A 429 18.19 -12.74 11.47
C ILE A 429 19.13 -13.14 12.59
N GLY A 430 19.60 -12.16 13.33
CA GLY A 430 20.58 -12.31 14.41
C GLY A 430 19.94 -12.53 15.76
N LYS A 431 20.75 -12.45 16.81
CA LYS A 431 20.31 -12.67 18.19
C LYS A 431 19.10 -11.81 18.56
N ASN A 432 18.07 -12.45 19.11
CA ASN A 432 16.81 -11.81 19.52
C ASN A 432 16.12 -11.01 18.40
N GLY A 433 16.52 -11.17 17.16
CA GLY A 433 15.85 -10.53 16.01
C GLY A 433 14.62 -11.30 15.58
N THR A 434 13.59 -10.60 15.11
CA THR A 434 12.35 -11.19 14.60
C THR A 434 11.99 -10.57 13.26
N LEU A 435 11.84 -11.40 12.24
CA LEU A 435 11.25 -11.02 10.96
C LEU A 435 9.87 -11.67 10.87
N SER A 436 8.85 -10.84 10.70
CA SER A 436 7.46 -11.30 10.54
C SER A 436 6.97 -10.97 9.14
N LEU A 437 6.54 -12.00 8.44
CA LEU A 437 5.97 -11.91 7.10
C LEU A 437 4.49 -12.26 7.19
N SER A 438 3.64 -11.33 6.79
CA SER A 438 2.19 -11.50 6.81
C SER A 438 1.54 -10.87 5.59
N GLY A 439 0.31 -11.26 5.29
CA GLY A 439 -0.52 -10.54 4.33
C GLY A 439 -0.86 -9.13 4.83
N THR A 440 -1.52 -8.36 3.98
CA THR A 440 -2.01 -7.03 4.34
C THR A 440 -3.40 -7.14 4.98
N PRO A 441 -3.62 -6.62 6.20
CA PRO A 441 -4.94 -6.63 6.80
C PRO A 441 -5.89 -5.74 6.00
N GLU A 442 -7.11 -6.22 5.76
CA GLU A 442 -8.18 -5.40 5.19
C GLU A 442 -8.88 -4.61 6.29
N ASN A 443 -9.31 -3.40 5.96
CA ASN A 443 -10.07 -2.54 6.87
C ASN A 443 -11.47 -3.15 7.11
N GLY A 444 -11.70 -3.72 8.28
CA GLY A 444 -13.00 -4.33 8.65
C GLY A 444 -12.93 -5.22 9.86
N ALA A 445 -14.10 -5.60 10.40
CA ALA A 445 -14.25 -6.39 11.61
C ALA A 445 -13.94 -7.89 11.45
N ASP A 446 -13.71 -8.38 10.23
CA ASP A 446 -13.79 -9.79 9.89
C ASP A 446 -12.47 -10.56 9.88
N ASN A 447 -11.39 -9.95 10.33
CA ASN A 447 -10.06 -10.59 10.35
C ASN A 447 -9.68 -11.20 8.98
N THR A 448 -9.85 -10.41 7.92
CA THR A 448 -9.52 -10.79 6.55
C THR A 448 -8.21 -10.17 6.09
N TRP A 449 -7.50 -10.88 5.22
CA TRP A 449 -6.16 -10.52 4.79
C TRP A 449 -5.99 -10.66 3.28
N MET A 450 -5.38 -9.67 2.65
CA MET A 450 -4.88 -9.81 1.29
C MET A 450 -3.62 -10.66 1.30
N PRO A 451 -3.57 -11.76 0.56
CA PRO A 451 -2.38 -12.59 0.47
C PRO A 451 -1.17 -11.83 -0.03
N VAL A 452 -0.02 -12.18 0.51
CA VAL A 452 1.26 -11.61 0.09
C VAL A 452 2.23 -12.74 -0.26
N LEU A 453 2.89 -12.58 -1.41
CA LEU A 453 3.94 -13.45 -1.89
C LEU A 453 5.29 -12.83 -1.55
N THR A 454 6.10 -13.55 -0.80
CA THR A 454 7.48 -13.19 -0.52
C THR A 454 8.41 -14.22 -1.13
N TYR A 455 9.26 -13.78 -2.04
CA TYR A 455 10.20 -14.63 -2.75
C TYR A 455 11.64 -14.21 -2.45
N MET A 456 12.46 -15.14 -1.95
CA MET A 456 13.88 -14.93 -1.67
C MET A 456 14.74 -15.87 -2.53
N THR A 457 15.64 -15.31 -3.29
CA THR A 457 16.54 -16.08 -4.15
C THR A 457 17.52 -16.92 -3.34
N GLU A 458 18.12 -16.31 -2.31
CA GLU A 458 19.15 -16.96 -1.49
C GLU A 458 18.61 -17.43 -0.12
N GLY A 459 17.46 -16.91 0.35
CA GLY A 459 16.80 -17.33 1.59
C GLY A 459 17.18 -16.54 2.83
N TYR A 460 17.21 -17.24 3.97
CA TYR A 460 17.35 -16.64 5.30
C TYR A 460 18.43 -17.33 6.11
N ASP A 461 19.27 -16.55 6.81
CA ASP A 461 20.22 -17.03 7.81
C ASP A 461 19.76 -16.65 9.22
N LEU A 462 19.49 -17.64 10.06
CA LEU A 462 19.20 -17.46 11.47
C LEU A 462 20.49 -17.79 12.26
N THR A 463 21.25 -16.75 12.60
CA THR A 463 22.62 -16.90 13.12
C THR A 463 22.76 -16.61 14.60
N GLY A 464 21.72 -16.11 15.26
CA GLY A 464 21.75 -15.78 16.69
C GLY A 464 20.73 -16.55 17.51
N ASP A 465 21.01 -16.74 18.79
CA ASP A 465 20.06 -17.33 19.71
C ASP A 465 18.78 -16.50 19.78
N ASN A 466 17.62 -17.15 19.81
CA ASN A 466 16.30 -16.55 19.78
C ASN A 466 15.98 -15.75 18.49
N ALA A 467 16.75 -15.96 17.42
CA ALA A 467 16.34 -15.44 16.11
C ALA A 467 15.00 -16.07 15.70
N THR A 468 14.08 -15.28 15.19
CA THR A 468 12.72 -15.73 14.87
C THR A 468 12.30 -15.29 13.48
N LEU A 469 11.83 -16.25 12.67
CA LEU A 469 11.14 -16.02 11.42
C LEU A 469 9.67 -16.41 11.60
N ASN A 470 8.75 -15.44 11.51
CA ASN A 470 7.31 -15.66 11.57
C ASN A 470 6.70 -15.55 10.17
N ILE A 471 5.93 -16.55 9.78
CA ILE A 471 5.18 -16.57 8.53
C ILE A 471 3.72 -16.81 8.90
N SER A 472 2.86 -15.80 8.77
CA SER A 472 1.50 -15.85 9.29
C SER A 472 0.50 -15.07 8.42
N GLN A 473 -0.77 -15.16 8.75
CA GLN A 473 -1.83 -14.31 8.21
C GLN A 473 -1.79 -14.14 6.69
N GLN A 474 -1.91 -15.26 5.97
CA GLN A 474 -1.96 -15.30 4.51
C GLN A 474 -0.67 -14.83 3.82
N ALA A 475 0.47 -15.08 4.44
CA ALA A 475 1.76 -14.96 3.78
C ALA A 475 2.16 -16.26 3.10
N HIS A 476 2.55 -16.17 1.83
CA HIS A 476 3.19 -17.24 1.08
C HIS A 476 4.66 -16.89 0.89
N VAL A 477 5.54 -17.64 1.52
CA VAL A 477 6.97 -17.33 1.61
C VAL A 477 7.77 -18.45 0.98
N SER A 478 8.70 -18.10 0.10
CA SER A 478 9.68 -19.04 -0.48
C SER A 478 11.11 -18.59 -0.22
N GLY A 479 12.00 -19.57 -0.10
CA GLY A 479 13.42 -19.38 0.16
C GLY A 479 13.92 -20.29 1.29
N ASP A 480 15.12 -20.83 1.13
CA ASP A 480 15.70 -21.74 2.13
C ASP A 480 16.08 -21.01 3.42
N VAL A 481 15.97 -21.70 4.54
CA VAL A 481 16.37 -21.21 5.85
C VAL A 481 17.60 -22.00 6.33
N HIS A 482 18.65 -21.27 6.70
CA HIS A 482 19.83 -21.85 7.33
C HIS A 482 19.90 -21.40 8.78
N ALA A 483 19.65 -22.31 9.72
CA ALA A 483 19.59 -22.04 11.16
C ALA A 483 20.80 -22.65 11.87
N THR A 484 21.79 -21.85 12.21
CA THR A 484 23.05 -22.28 12.86
C THR A 484 23.05 -22.11 14.37
N SER A 485 22.06 -21.41 14.91
CA SER A 485 21.87 -21.19 16.35
C SER A 485 20.45 -21.59 16.76
N SER A 486 20.19 -21.73 18.05
CA SER A 486 18.86 -22.02 18.60
C SER A 486 17.91 -20.90 18.22
N SER A 487 17.08 -21.15 17.21
CA SER A 487 16.20 -20.19 16.57
C SER A 487 14.80 -20.75 16.39
N SER A 488 13.83 -19.91 16.08
CA SER A 488 12.44 -20.26 15.90
C SER A 488 11.95 -19.92 14.49
N ILE A 489 11.31 -20.87 13.84
CA ILE A 489 10.58 -20.68 12.60
C ILE A 489 9.12 -21.00 12.87
N ARG A 490 8.23 -20.03 12.71
CA ARG A 490 6.80 -20.18 12.95
C ARG A 490 6.05 -20.06 11.65
N ILE A 491 5.17 -21.03 11.36
CA ILE A 491 4.38 -21.07 10.12
C ILE A 491 2.91 -21.22 10.50
N GLY A 492 2.12 -20.21 10.17
CA GLY A 492 0.71 -20.15 10.52
C GLY A 492 0.42 -19.46 11.85
N SER A 493 -0.81 -19.49 12.32
CA SER A 493 -1.29 -18.82 13.52
C SER A 493 -2.36 -19.62 14.26
N GLU A 494 -2.39 -19.50 15.57
CA GLU A 494 -3.45 -20.08 16.42
C GLU A 494 -4.82 -19.46 16.11
N ASN A 495 -4.85 -18.19 15.78
CA ASN A 495 -6.05 -17.46 15.36
C ASN A 495 -5.94 -17.14 13.87
N PRO A 496 -6.24 -18.11 13.00
CA PRO A 496 -6.08 -17.88 11.58
C PRO A 496 -7.09 -16.84 11.06
N GLY A 497 -6.59 -15.93 10.26
CA GLY A 497 -7.43 -15.05 9.47
C GLY A 497 -7.93 -15.74 8.20
N SER A 498 -8.90 -15.17 7.53
CA SER A 498 -9.41 -15.61 6.23
C SER A 498 -8.77 -14.82 5.08
N VAL A 499 -8.70 -15.43 3.91
CA VAL A 499 -8.31 -14.74 2.68
C VAL A 499 -9.41 -13.75 2.30
N SER A 500 -9.04 -12.57 1.84
CA SER A 500 -9.97 -11.57 1.31
C SER A 500 -10.91 -12.15 0.27
N SER A 501 -12.17 -11.77 0.34
CA SER A 501 -13.19 -12.17 -0.64
C SER A 501 -12.93 -11.64 -2.06
N SER A 502 -12.05 -10.67 -2.20
CA SER A 502 -11.59 -10.16 -3.51
C SER A 502 -10.59 -11.08 -4.21
N VAL A 503 -10.06 -12.07 -3.50
CA VAL A 503 -9.12 -13.05 -4.05
C VAL A 503 -9.88 -14.26 -4.57
N SER A 504 -9.54 -14.70 -5.77
CA SER A 504 -10.12 -15.92 -6.35
C SER A 504 -9.91 -17.13 -5.44
N PRO A 505 -10.97 -17.93 -5.17
CA PRO A 505 -10.84 -19.16 -4.38
C PRO A 505 -9.80 -20.13 -4.95
N VAL A 506 -9.65 -20.19 -6.27
CA VAL A 506 -8.65 -21.04 -6.93
C VAL A 506 -7.23 -20.56 -6.62
N LEU A 507 -7.00 -19.25 -6.68
CA LEU A 507 -5.70 -18.67 -6.33
C LEU A 507 -5.38 -18.88 -4.85
N ALA A 508 -6.33 -18.64 -3.97
CA ALA A 508 -6.18 -18.87 -2.53
C ALA A 508 -5.88 -20.35 -2.21
N ALA A 509 -6.59 -21.28 -2.85
CA ALA A 509 -6.35 -22.71 -2.70
C ALA A 509 -4.97 -23.11 -3.24
N GLY A 510 -4.53 -22.55 -4.36
CA GLY A 510 -3.21 -22.79 -4.95
C GLY A 510 -2.07 -22.28 -4.07
N LEU A 511 -2.27 -21.16 -3.39
CA LEU A 511 -1.26 -20.58 -2.51
C LEU A 511 -1.17 -21.27 -1.14
N PHE A 512 -2.31 -21.58 -0.51
CA PHE A 512 -2.36 -21.96 0.89
C PHE A 512 -2.96 -23.34 1.15
N ASN A 513 -3.63 -23.91 0.17
CA ASN A 513 -4.30 -25.20 0.27
C ASN A 513 -5.21 -25.32 1.52
N GLY A 514 -5.89 -24.23 1.88
CA GLY A 514 -6.77 -24.13 3.05
C GLY A 514 -6.06 -23.80 4.36
N TYR A 515 -4.75 -23.63 4.36
CA TYR A 515 -3.98 -23.22 5.54
C TYR A 515 -3.85 -21.71 5.66
N ASN A 516 -3.46 -21.25 6.85
CA ASN A 516 -3.34 -19.82 7.13
C ASN A 516 -2.10 -19.17 6.50
N ALA A 517 -1.02 -19.90 6.38
CA ALA A 517 0.24 -19.47 5.80
C ALA A 517 0.93 -20.64 5.10
N ALA A 518 1.79 -20.33 4.15
CA ALA A 518 2.57 -21.32 3.42
C ALA A 518 4.06 -20.93 3.37
N TYR A 519 4.92 -21.90 3.63
CA TYR A 519 6.35 -21.78 3.49
C TYR A 519 6.88 -22.84 2.51
N TYR A 520 7.63 -22.39 1.50
CA TYR A 520 8.25 -23.24 0.48
C TYR A 520 9.77 -23.11 0.55
N GLY A 521 10.43 -24.08 1.12
CA GLY A 521 11.89 -24.07 1.29
C GLY A 521 12.41 -25.25 2.11
N ALA A 522 13.72 -25.42 2.09
CA ALA A 522 14.44 -26.31 2.98
C ALA A 522 14.90 -25.55 4.24
N ILE A 523 14.88 -26.24 5.37
CA ILE A 523 15.44 -25.69 6.62
C ILE A 523 16.62 -26.57 7.02
N THR A 524 17.80 -25.98 7.07
CA THR A 524 19.07 -26.67 7.34
C THR A 524 19.78 -26.10 8.56
N GLY A 525 20.84 -26.78 9.01
CA GLY A 525 21.70 -26.36 10.15
C GLY A 525 21.43 -27.07 11.45
N GLY A 526 20.36 -27.85 11.57
CA GLY A 526 20.07 -28.73 12.70
C GLY A 526 19.72 -28.01 14.02
N LYS A 527 19.56 -26.69 14.02
CA LYS A 527 19.32 -25.87 15.22
C LYS A 527 17.97 -25.17 15.24
N GLY A 528 17.24 -25.16 14.13
CA GLY A 528 15.95 -24.50 14.03
C GLY A 528 14.86 -25.26 14.79
N ASN A 529 14.04 -24.50 15.53
CA ASN A 529 12.83 -25.02 16.17
C ASN A 529 11.63 -24.55 15.34
N VAL A 530 10.99 -25.47 14.66
CA VAL A 530 9.85 -25.19 13.78
C VAL A 530 8.54 -25.41 14.50
N SER A 531 7.69 -24.41 14.52
CA SER A 531 6.35 -24.45 15.09
C SER A 531 5.32 -24.11 14.03
N MET A 532 4.39 -25.00 13.80
CA MET A 532 3.36 -24.83 12.79
C MET A 532 1.99 -24.87 13.44
N ASN A 533 1.13 -23.92 13.10
CA ASN A 533 -0.25 -23.90 13.54
C ASN A 533 -1.15 -23.42 12.39
N ASN A 534 -1.99 -24.31 11.87
CA ASN A 534 -2.76 -24.06 10.64
C ASN A 534 -1.87 -23.62 9.46
N GLY A 535 -0.66 -24.15 9.37
CA GLY A 535 0.34 -23.79 8.39
C GLY A 535 0.67 -24.90 7.41
N LEU A 536 1.21 -24.51 6.25
CA LEU A 536 1.71 -25.41 5.22
C LEU A 536 3.22 -25.22 5.06
N TRP A 537 3.97 -26.32 5.17
CA TRP A 537 5.38 -26.36 4.82
C TRP A 537 5.61 -27.31 3.65
N GLN A 538 6.10 -26.78 2.55
CA GLN A 538 6.52 -27.55 1.39
C GLN A 538 8.04 -27.59 1.31
N LEU A 539 8.62 -28.78 1.47
CA LEU A 539 10.06 -28.98 1.37
C LEU A 539 10.51 -28.92 -0.09
N THR A 540 11.48 -28.08 -0.35
CA THR A 540 12.17 -27.98 -1.66
C THR A 540 13.53 -28.65 -1.65
N GLY A 541 14.00 -29.11 -0.49
CA GLY A 541 15.26 -29.78 -0.27
C GLY A 541 15.26 -30.60 1.02
N ASP A 542 16.30 -31.40 1.23
CA ASP A 542 16.53 -32.07 2.49
C ASP A 542 16.59 -31.04 3.62
N SER A 543 15.92 -31.34 4.72
CA SER A 543 15.83 -30.47 5.87
C SER A 543 16.30 -31.14 7.13
N ASP A 544 17.02 -30.37 7.97
CA ASP A 544 17.58 -30.82 9.24
C ASP A 544 17.30 -29.77 10.31
N ILE A 545 16.46 -30.13 11.28
CA ILE A 545 15.96 -29.24 12.31
C ILE A 545 16.06 -29.86 13.72
N ASN A 546 16.06 -29.02 14.73
CA ASN A 546 16.10 -29.47 16.12
C ASN A 546 14.74 -29.99 16.58
N SER A 547 13.68 -29.23 16.40
CA SER A 547 12.32 -29.64 16.81
C SER A 547 11.28 -29.24 15.77
N LEU A 548 10.25 -30.06 15.67
CA LEU A 548 9.06 -29.79 14.87
C LEU A 548 7.82 -29.97 15.74
N THR A 549 7.10 -28.91 15.96
CA THR A 549 5.79 -28.91 16.62
C THR A 549 4.75 -28.54 15.61
N THR A 550 3.76 -29.40 15.40
CA THR A 550 2.68 -29.14 14.44
C THR A 550 1.31 -29.26 15.08
N ARG A 551 0.41 -28.34 14.75
CA ARG A 551 -1.00 -28.34 15.12
C ARG A 551 -1.82 -28.01 13.88
N ASN A 552 -2.70 -28.95 13.47
CA ASN A 552 -3.59 -28.77 12.33
C ASN A 552 -2.88 -28.27 11.07
N SER A 553 -1.69 -28.75 10.81
CA SER A 553 -0.80 -28.25 9.76
C SER A 553 -0.45 -29.35 8.76
N ARG A 554 0.17 -28.98 7.65
CA ARG A 554 0.64 -29.92 6.64
C ARG A 554 2.13 -29.76 6.37
N VAL A 555 2.83 -30.87 6.29
CA VAL A 555 4.21 -30.95 5.79
C VAL A 555 4.21 -31.84 4.56
N GLN A 556 4.71 -31.33 3.45
CA GLN A 556 4.77 -32.06 2.17
C GLN A 556 6.06 -31.74 1.43
N SER A 557 6.44 -32.56 0.48
CA SER A 557 7.51 -32.26 -0.49
C SER A 557 6.94 -31.59 -1.72
N GLU A 558 7.75 -30.79 -2.42
CA GLU A 558 7.36 -30.29 -3.74
C GLU A 558 7.10 -31.44 -4.72
N GLU A 559 6.25 -31.22 -5.70
CA GLU A 559 5.76 -32.29 -6.57
C GLU A 559 6.86 -32.93 -7.43
N ASN A 560 7.88 -32.17 -7.80
CA ASN A 560 8.95 -32.62 -8.69
C ASN A 560 10.31 -32.66 -8.00
N GLY A 561 11.28 -33.32 -8.63
CA GLY A 561 12.66 -33.40 -8.15
C GLY A 561 12.96 -34.69 -7.32
N ALA A 562 14.17 -34.78 -6.80
CA ALA A 562 14.63 -35.88 -5.98
C ALA A 562 13.78 -36.03 -4.70
N PHE A 563 13.76 -37.24 -4.13
CA PHE A 563 13.13 -37.45 -2.82
C PHE A 563 13.82 -36.65 -1.73
N ARG A 564 13.02 -36.15 -0.78
CA ARG A 564 13.48 -35.31 0.32
C ARG A 564 13.46 -36.08 1.64
N THR A 565 14.43 -35.81 2.49
CA THR A 565 14.48 -36.31 3.85
C THR A 565 14.32 -35.18 4.84
N LEU A 566 13.32 -35.26 5.71
CA LEU A 566 13.17 -34.39 6.85
C LEU A 566 13.76 -35.07 8.08
N THR A 567 14.89 -34.58 8.57
CA THR A 567 15.53 -35.06 9.79
C THR A 567 15.16 -34.12 10.95
N VAL A 568 14.60 -34.67 12.02
CA VAL A 568 14.18 -33.90 13.19
C VAL A 568 14.60 -34.63 14.46
N LYS A 569 15.13 -33.92 15.45
CA LYS A 569 15.47 -34.55 16.72
C LYS A 569 14.21 -34.85 17.54
N THR A 570 13.33 -33.89 17.70
CA THR A 570 12.10 -34.04 18.48
C THR A 570 10.87 -33.65 17.67
N LEU A 571 9.90 -34.52 17.54
CA LEU A 571 8.61 -34.31 16.92
C LEU A 571 7.50 -34.29 17.96
N ASP A 572 6.62 -33.24 17.90
CA ASP A 572 5.35 -33.18 18.61
C ASP A 572 4.27 -32.74 17.63
N ALA A 573 3.49 -33.68 17.11
CA ALA A 573 2.52 -33.43 16.07
C ALA A 573 1.10 -33.85 16.51
N THR A 574 0.14 -32.97 16.28
CA THR A 574 -1.29 -33.26 16.56
C THR A 574 -2.17 -32.71 15.45
N GLY A 575 -3.07 -33.57 14.97
CA GLY A 575 -4.07 -33.23 13.95
C GLY A 575 -3.46 -32.77 12.62
N SER A 576 -2.26 -33.20 12.32
CA SER A 576 -1.48 -32.72 11.19
C SER A 576 -1.39 -33.76 10.07
N ASP A 577 -1.11 -33.28 8.86
CA ASP A 577 -1.06 -34.08 7.66
C ASP A 577 0.36 -34.08 7.08
N PHE A 578 0.93 -35.26 6.91
CA PHE A 578 2.25 -35.46 6.33
C PHE A 578 2.11 -36.16 4.98
N VAL A 579 2.51 -35.50 3.91
CA VAL A 579 2.39 -36.00 2.54
C VAL A 579 3.75 -36.35 1.99
N LEU A 580 4.00 -37.62 1.74
CA LEU A 580 5.27 -38.13 1.23
C LEU A 580 5.09 -38.68 -0.18
N ARG A 581 6.02 -38.38 -1.08
CA ARG A 581 6.01 -38.90 -2.45
C ARG A 581 6.66 -40.26 -2.51
N THR A 582 6.25 -41.07 -3.47
CA THR A 582 6.89 -42.35 -3.79
C THR A 582 6.85 -42.64 -5.28
N ASP A 583 7.89 -43.27 -5.79
CA ASP A 583 7.96 -43.84 -7.15
C ASP A 583 7.67 -45.35 -7.15
N LEU A 584 7.13 -45.89 -6.07
CA LEU A 584 6.86 -47.31 -5.81
C LEU A 584 8.10 -48.16 -5.52
N LYS A 585 9.30 -47.55 -5.47
CA LYS A 585 10.56 -48.17 -5.08
C LYS A 585 11.22 -47.46 -3.90
N ASP A 586 11.22 -46.14 -3.94
CA ASP A 586 11.72 -45.26 -2.92
C ASP A 586 10.70 -44.15 -2.61
N ALA A 587 10.94 -43.37 -1.58
CA ALA A 587 10.01 -42.32 -1.13
C ALA A 587 10.75 -41.18 -0.41
N ASP A 588 10.02 -40.06 -0.25
CA ASP A 588 10.37 -39.08 0.77
C ASP A 588 10.36 -39.70 2.16
N LYS A 589 11.19 -39.21 3.08
CA LYS A 589 11.38 -39.82 4.40
C LYS A 589 11.35 -38.79 5.52
N ILE A 590 10.81 -39.20 6.66
CA ILE A 590 10.93 -38.47 7.92
C ILE A 590 11.75 -39.32 8.90
N SER A 591 12.85 -38.75 9.38
CA SER A 591 13.73 -39.38 10.36
C SER A 591 13.66 -38.63 11.69
N ILE A 592 13.10 -39.26 12.71
CA ILE A 592 12.98 -38.69 14.05
C ILE A 592 14.04 -39.34 14.95
N MET A 593 14.94 -38.54 15.51
CA MET A 593 16.17 -39.04 16.12
C MET A 593 16.06 -39.32 17.63
N GLU A 594 15.33 -38.49 18.38
CA GLU A 594 15.36 -38.53 19.84
C GLU A 594 14.00 -38.85 20.47
N LYS A 595 12.93 -38.19 20.02
CA LYS A 595 11.59 -38.34 20.58
C LYS A 595 10.49 -38.02 19.56
N ALA A 596 9.46 -38.80 19.55
CA ALA A 596 8.23 -38.53 18.80
C ALA A 596 7.03 -38.67 19.71
N SER A 597 6.10 -37.71 19.64
CA SER A 597 4.85 -37.68 20.39
C SER A 597 3.73 -37.04 19.57
N GLY A 598 2.52 -37.26 20.00
CA GLY A 598 1.34 -36.66 19.39
C GLY A 598 0.26 -37.66 19.06
N SER A 599 -0.78 -37.20 18.39
CA SER A 599 -1.96 -37.98 18.02
C SER A 599 -2.67 -37.37 16.80
N ASP A 600 -3.56 -38.19 16.20
CA ASP A 600 -4.46 -37.79 15.13
C ASP A 600 -3.76 -37.21 13.89
N ASN A 601 -2.54 -37.59 13.62
CA ASN A 601 -1.80 -37.26 12.44
C ASN A 601 -2.06 -38.27 11.31
N THR A 602 -2.16 -37.74 10.09
CA THR A 602 -2.32 -38.54 8.89
C THR A 602 -1.02 -38.61 8.12
N LEU A 603 -0.70 -39.79 7.63
CA LEU A 603 0.39 -40.01 6.70
C LEU A 603 -0.20 -40.35 5.34
N ASN A 604 -0.10 -39.39 4.43
CA ASN A 604 -0.60 -39.52 3.07
C ASN A 604 0.56 -39.78 2.12
N VAL A 605 0.26 -40.46 1.02
CA VAL A 605 1.25 -40.74 -0.01
C VAL A 605 0.85 -40.16 -1.35
N SER A 606 1.77 -39.48 -1.99
CA SER A 606 1.65 -38.98 -3.35
C SER A 606 2.47 -39.85 -4.30
N PHE A 607 1.82 -40.40 -5.30
CA PHE A 607 2.46 -41.34 -6.25
C PHE A 607 3.06 -40.57 -7.43
N MET A 608 4.37 -40.74 -7.64
CA MET A 608 5.09 -40.25 -8.80
C MET A 608 4.98 -41.19 -10.02
N LYS A 609 4.47 -42.39 -9.83
CA LYS A 609 4.16 -43.39 -10.84
C LYS A 609 2.80 -43.97 -10.56
N ASN A 610 2.10 -44.39 -11.62
CA ASN A 610 0.81 -45.03 -11.46
C ASN A 610 0.96 -46.37 -10.72
N PRO A 611 0.34 -46.54 -9.53
CA PRO A 611 0.35 -47.79 -8.84
C PRO A 611 -0.56 -48.82 -9.56
N SER A 612 -0.14 -50.09 -9.60
CA SER A 612 -0.99 -51.16 -10.07
C SER A 612 -1.91 -51.63 -8.91
N PRO A 613 -3.20 -51.87 -9.16
CA PRO A 613 -4.09 -52.38 -8.11
C PRO A 613 -3.54 -53.66 -7.48
N GLY A 614 -3.51 -53.69 -6.14
CA GLY A 614 -3.01 -54.85 -5.38
C GLY A 614 -1.48 -55.06 -5.38
N GLN A 615 -0.73 -54.06 -5.84
CA GLN A 615 0.74 -54.09 -5.75
C GLN A 615 1.19 -54.12 -4.28
N SER A 616 2.03 -55.10 -3.91
CA SER A 616 2.64 -55.16 -2.59
C SER A 616 3.92 -54.32 -2.59
N LEU A 617 4.04 -53.48 -1.57
CA LEU A 617 5.20 -52.57 -1.40
C LEU A 617 5.89 -52.84 -0.06
N ASN A 618 7.09 -52.36 0.14
CA ASN A 618 7.81 -52.40 1.40
C ASN A 618 8.75 -51.19 1.48
N ILE A 619 8.16 -49.99 1.61
CA ILE A 619 8.89 -48.71 1.54
C ILE A 619 8.79 -48.03 2.91
N PRO A 620 9.93 -47.86 3.62
CA PRO A 620 9.96 -47.10 4.86
C PRO A 620 9.67 -45.58 4.57
N LEU A 621 8.70 -45.03 5.28
CA LEU A 621 8.31 -43.61 5.17
C LEU A 621 8.80 -42.81 6.37
N VAL A 622 8.59 -43.32 7.58
CA VAL A 622 8.95 -42.65 8.83
C VAL A 622 9.74 -43.58 9.70
N SER A 623 10.81 -43.10 10.30
CA SER A 623 11.55 -43.82 11.34
C SER A 623 11.61 -42.99 12.61
N ALA A 624 11.39 -43.60 13.77
CA ALA A 624 11.41 -43.00 15.09
C ALA A 624 12.19 -43.87 16.09
N PRO A 625 12.56 -43.34 17.27
CA PRO A 625 13.21 -44.11 18.31
C PRO A 625 12.41 -45.34 18.75
N VAL A 626 13.11 -46.35 19.24
CA VAL A 626 12.47 -47.54 19.84
C VAL A 626 11.50 -47.15 20.96
N GLY A 627 10.35 -47.81 21.01
CA GLY A 627 9.32 -47.52 22.01
C GLY A 627 8.36 -46.40 21.68
N THR A 628 8.53 -45.77 20.52
CA THR A 628 7.58 -44.75 20.01
C THR A 628 6.22 -45.46 19.71
N SER A 629 5.12 -44.82 20.12
CA SER A 629 3.78 -45.33 19.84
C SER A 629 3.50 -45.37 18.33
N GLY A 630 3.01 -46.51 17.86
CA GLY A 630 2.59 -46.68 16.46
C GLY A 630 1.34 -45.85 16.07
N ASP A 631 0.64 -45.31 17.07
CA ASP A 631 -0.60 -44.55 16.85
C ASP A 631 -0.38 -43.04 16.51
N ILE A 632 0.86 -42.58 16.51
CA ILE A 632 1.18 -41.18 16.17
C ILE A 632 0.72 -40.82 14.74
N PHE A 633 0.89 -41.78 13.81
CA PHE A 633 0.48 -41.62 12.42
C PHE A 633 -0.55 -42.68 12.04
N LYS A 634 -1.59 -42.25 11.35
CA LYS A 634 -2.60 -43.09 10.71
C LYS A 634 -2.56 -42.87 9.20
N ALA A 635 -2.95 -43.87 8.44
CA ALA A 635 -3.09 -43.73 7.00
C ALA A 635 -4.09 -42.64 6.67
N GLY A 636 -3.70 -41.66 5.92
CA GLY A 636 -4.56 -40.58 5.41
C GLY A 636 -5.09 -40.94 4.02
N THR A 637 -6.23 -40.38 3.68
CA THR A 637 -6.80 -40.50 2.33
C THR A 637 -6.52 -39.20 1.57
N ARG A 638 -5.90 -39.33 0.40
CA ARG A 638 -5.64 -38.17 -0.46
C ARG A 638 -6.40 -38.32 -1.77
N VAL A 639 -6.89 -37.19 -2.26
CA VAL A 639 -7.43 -37.11 -3.63
C VAL A 639 -6.27 -36.98 -4.59
N THR A 640 -6.13 -37.94 -5.49
CA THR A 640 -5.14 -37.94 -6.58
C THR A 640 -5.87 -38.15 -7.88
N GLY A 641 -5.77 -37.18 -8.78
CA GLY A 641 -6.62 -37.18 -9.96
C GLY A 641 -8.10 -37.10 -9.58
N PHE A 642 -8.91 -38.04 -10.05
CA PHE A 642 -10.33 -38.17 -9.73
C PHE A 642 -10.61 -39.28 -8.70
N SER A 643 -9.58 -39.76 -8.05
CA SER A 643 -9.64 -40.87 -7.12
C SER A 643 -9.18 -40.49 -5.72
N ARG A 644 -9.72 -41.18 -4.70
CA ARG A 644 -9.24 -41.11 -3.33
C ARG A 644 -8.31 -42.31 -3.09
N VAL A 645 -7.09 -42.01 -2.69
CA VAL A 645 -6.06 -43.02 -2.45
C VAL A 645 -5.74 -43.06 -0.96
N THR A 646 -5.82 -44.22 -0.35
CA THR A 646 -5.47 -44.45 1.06
C THR A 646 -4.29 -45.43 1.10
N PRO A 647 -3.13 -45.08 1.66
CA PRO A 647 -2.01 -45.99 1.79
C PRO A 647 -2.32 -47.07 2.87
N THR A 648 -1.78 -48.25 2.67
CA THR A 648 -1.79 -49.31 3.70
C THR A 648 -0.45 -49.24 4.41
N LEU A 649 -0.47 -48.89 5.70
CA LEU A 649 0.71 -48.72 6.54
C LEU A 649 0.88 -49.87 7.50
N ARG A 650 2.10 -50.36 7.62
CA ARG A 650 2.52 -51.32 8.63
C ARG A 650 3.52 -50.67 9.60
N VAL A 651 3.25 -50.82 10.90
CA VAL A 651 4.20 -50.36 11.93
C VAL A 651 5.14 -51.51 12.26
N ASP A 652 6.44 -51.33 12.04
CA ASP A 652 7.49 -52.29 12.34
C ASP A 652 8.32 -51.81 13.53
N THR A 653 8.32 -52.61 14.59
CA THR A 653 9.10 -52.33 15.83
C THR A 653 10.34 -53.23 15.98
N THR A 654 10.63 -54.05 14.98
CA THR A 654 11.82 -54.88 14.95
C THR A 654 13.05 -54.08 14.52
N GLY A 655 14.26 -54.44 14.92
CA GLY A 655 15.48 -53.80 14.47
C GLY A 655 15.86 -52.50 15.19
N GLY A 656 15.36 -52.23 16.40
CA GLY A 656 15.85 -51.14 17.23
C GLY A 656 15.29 -49.75 16.91
N SER A 657 14.21 -49.68 16.13
CA SER A 657 13.47 -48.46 15.83
C SER A 657 12.02 -48.75 15.51
N THR A 658 11.15 -47.75 15.63
CA THR A 658 9.76 -47.83 15.18
C THR A 658 9.68 -47.24 13.78
N LYS A 659 9.15 -48.04 12.85
CA LYS A 659 9.05 -47.60 11.43
C LYS A 659 7.62 -47.72 10.93
N TRP A 660 7.19 -46.74 10.16
CA TRP A 660 5.95 -46.78 9.36
C TRP A 660 6.33 -47.11 7.94
N ILE A 661 5.86 -48.26 7.48
CA ILE A 661 6.22 -48.82 6.16
C ILE A 661 4.99 -48.83 5.27
N LEU A 662 5.15 -48.37 4.05
CA LEU A 662 4.12 -48.46 3.03
C LEU A 662 4.07 -49.86 2.46
N ASP A 663 3.01 -50.63 2.73
CA ASP A 663 2.79 -51.99 2.25
C ASP A 663 1.97 -52.04 0.94
N GLY A 664 1.17 -51.03 0.68
CA GLY A 664 0.28 -50.98 -0.47
C GLY A 664 -0.66 -49.77 -0.39
N PHE A 665 -1.74 -49.83 -1.13
CA PHE A 665 -2.73 -48.75 -1.15
C PHE A 665 -4.11 -49.26 -1.56
N ARG A 666 -5.15 -48.49 -1.22
CA ARG A 666 -6.53 -48.67 -1.64
C ARG A 666 -7.02 -47.42 -2.37
N THR A 667 -7.75 -47.59 -3.47
CA THR A 667 -8.31 -46.51 -4.27
C THR A 667 -9.84 -46.57 -4.29
N GLU A 668 -10.48 -45.40 -4.21
CA GLU A 668 -11.90 -45.16 -4.36
C GLU A 668 -12.14 -43.92 -5.26
N ALA A 669 -13.27 -43.86 -5.98
CA ALA A 669 -13.60 -42.69 -6.78
C ALA A 669 -13.90 -41.47 -5.90
N ASP A 670 -13.34 -40.29 -6.25
CA ASP A 670 -13.62 -39.05 -5.54
C ASP A 670 -14.71 -38.23 -6.25
N LYS A 671 -15.87 -38.15 -5.58
CA LYS A 671 -17.03 -37.42 -6.13
C LYS A 671 -16.80 -35.89 -6.20
N ALA A 672 -16.04 -35.34 -5.27
CA ALA A 672 -15.78 -33.90 -5.21
C ALA A 672 -14.85 -33.43 -6.35
N ALA A 673 -13.77 -34.16 -6.62
CA ALA A 673 -12.88 -33.87 -7.74
C ALA A 673 -13.61 -34.02 -9.08
N ALA A 674 -14.45 -35.02 -9.22
CA ALA A 674 -15.30 -35.21 -10.39
C ALA A 674 -16.28 -34.07 -10.60
N ALA A 675 -16.91 -33.57 -9.52
CA ALA A 675 -17.81 -32.41 -9.58
C ALA A 675 -17.08 -31.13 -9.99
N LYS A 676 -15.88 -30.88 -9.48
CA LYS A 676 -15.03 -29.73 -9.86
C LYS A 676 -14.64 -29.80 -11.34
N ALA A 677 -14.24 -30.95 -11.82
CA ALA A 677 -13.93 -31.17 -13.23
C ALA A 677 -15.13 -30.90 -14.15
N ASN A 678 -16.30 -31.38 -13.74
CA ASN A 678 -17.53 -31.13 -14.47
C ASN A 678 -17.88 -29.64 -14.49
N SER A 679 -17.73 -28.95 -13.38
CA SER A 679 -17.94 -27.50 -13.30
C SER A 679 -17.01 -26.72 -14.25
N PHE A 680 -15.73 -27.09 -14.30
CA PHE A 680 -14.77 -26.52 -15.22
C PHE A 680 -15.21 -26.73 -16.69
N MET A 681 -15.60 -27.93 -17.05
CA MET A 681 -15.99 -28.25 -18.42
C MET A 681 -17.29 -27.55 -18.83
N ASN A 682 -18.14 -27.19 -17.89
CA ASN A 682 -19.40 -26.49 -18.15
C ASN A 682 -19.24 -24.95 -18.30
N ALA A 683 -18.03 -24.42 -18.11
CA ALA A 683 -17.75 -22.99 -18.33
C ALA A 683 -18.04 -22.55 -19.78
N GLY A 684 -17.81 -23.42 -20.74
CA GLY A 684 -18.13 -23.15 -22.14
C GLY A 684 -19.62 -22.94 -22.42
N TYR A 685 -20.50 -23.69 -21.75
CA TYR A 685 -21.95 -23.48 -21.83
C TYR A 685 -22.36 -22.11 -21.25
N LYS A 686 -21.75 -21.70 -20.14
CA LYS A 686 -22.01 -20.39 -19.54
C LYS A 686 -21.56 -19.26 -20.42
N SER A 687 -20.40 -19.37 -21.07
CA SER A 687 -19.93 -18.40 -22.08
C SER A 687 -20.88 -18.31 -23.27
N PHE A 688 -21.42 -19.43 -23.72
CA PHE A 688 -22.44 -19.46 -24.75
C PHE A 688 -23.71 -18.69 -24.32
N MET A 689 -24.15 -18.86 -23.09
CA MET A 689 -25.36 -18.21 -22.56
C MET A 689 -25.22 -16.68 -22.49
N THR A 690 -24.04 -16.13 -22.38
CA THR A 690 -23.84 -14.67 -22.41
C THR A 690 -24.16 -14.04 -23.76
N GLU A 691 -24.10 -14.83 -24.82
CA GLU A 691 -24.33 -14.38 -26.19
C GLU A 691 -25.82 -14.41 -26.58
N VAL A 692 -26.66 -15.11 -25.82
CA VAL A 692 -28.09 -15.27 -26.11
C VAL A 692 -28.88 -14.12 -25.50
N ASN A 693 -29.52 -13.31 -26.37
CA ASN A 693 -30.24 -12.11 -25.97
C ASN A 693 -31.50 -11.92 -26.78
N ASN A 694 -32.55 -11.46 -26.15
CA ASN A 694 -33.80 -11.17 -26.82
C ASN A 694 -33.73 -9.90 -27.68
N LEU A 695 -34.73 -9.68 -28.52
CA LEU A 695 -34.80 -8.55 -29.45
C LEU A 695 -34.67 -7.20 -28.77
N ASN A 696 -35.43 -6.97 -27.70
CA ASN A 696 -35.45 -5.67 -27.05
C ASN A 696 -34.12 -5.32 -26.36
N LYS A 697 -33.48 -6.27 -25.73
CA LYS A 697 -32.12 -6.08 -25.17
C LYS A 697 -31.10 -5.77 -26.26
N ARG A 698 -31.22 -6.41 -27.41
CA ARG A 698 -30.27 -6.29 -28.49
C ARG A 698 -30.46 -4.98 -29.25
N MET A 699 -31.68 -4.71 -29.71
CA MET A 699 -31.95 -3.65 -30.66
C MET A 699 -32.82 -2.51 -30.10
N GLY A 700 -33.43 -2.70 -28.94
CA GLY A 700 -34.36 -1.77 -28.36
C GLY A 700 -35.73 -1.77 -29.08
N GLU A 701 -36.46 -0.69 -28.99
CA GLU A 701 -37.75 -0.56 -29.64
C GLU A 701 -37.59 -0.22 -31.14
N LEU A 702 -38.18 -1.04 -31.99
CA LEU A 702 -38.08 -0.90 -33.44
C LEU A 702 -39.38 -0.35 -34.10
N ARG A 703 -40.46 -0.28 -33.36
CA ARG A 703 -41.73 0.18 -33.91
C ARG A 703 -41.68 1.68 -34.24
N ASP A 704 -42.35 2.04 -35.29
CA ASP A 704 -42.47 3.43 -35.76
C ASP A 704 -41.13 4.13 -36.00
N THR A 705 -40.11 3.40 -36.45
CA THR A 705 -38.82 3.96 -36.85
C THR A 705 -38.89 4.52 -38.27
N ASN A 706 -38.40 5.73 -38.49
CA ASN A 706 -38.21 6.33 -39.81
C ASN A 706 -36.80 6.04 -40.35
N GLY A 707 -36.67 6.03 -41.67
CA GLY A 707 -35.44 5.69 -42.40
C GLY A 707 -35.37 4.29 -42.92
N ASP A 708 -34.54 4.06 -43.93
CA ASP A 708 -34.43 2.78 -44.63
C ASP A 708 -33.31 1.90 -44.13
N ALA A 709 -32.35 2.48 -43.39
CA ALA A 709 -31.23 1.79 -42.80
C ALA A 709 -31.02 2.23 -41.36
N GLY A 710 -30.46 1.36 -40.53
CA GLY A 710 -30.16 1.62 -39.13
C GLY A 710 -28.84 1.04 -38.70
N ALA A 711 -28.16 1.77 -37.86
CA ALA A 711 -27.01 1.28 -37.12
C ALA A 711 -27.33 1.29 -35.63
N TRP A 712 -26.92 0.26 -34.93
CA TRP A 712 -27.16 0.16 -33.50
C TRP A 712 -25.94 -0.41 -32.75
N ALA A 713 -25.88 -0.05 -31.51
CA ALA A 713 -24.89 -0.58 -30.59
C ALA A 713 -25.51 -0.88 -29.23
N ARG A 714 -25.00 -1.85 -28.59
CA ARG A 714 -25.40 -2.20 -27.22
C ARG A 714 -24.20 -2.54 -26.36
N ILE A 715 -24.30 -2.19 -25.11
CA ILE A 715 -23.35 -2.62 -24.07
C ILE A 715 -24.13 -3.19 -22.90
N MET A 716 -23.66 -4.30 -22.37
CA MET A 716 -24.23 -4.95 -21.20
C MET A 716 -23.13 -5.34 -20.23
N ASN A 717 -23.31 -5.02 -18.98
CA ASN A 717 -22.50 -5.55 -17.88
C ASN A 717 -23.38 -6.41 -16.99
N SER A 718 -22.91 -7.61 -16.67
CA SER A 718 -23.68 -8.58 -15.87
C SER A 718 -22.77 -9.29 -14.89
N ALA A 719 -23.31 -9.54 -13.70
CA ALA A 719 -22.71 -10.38 -12.67
C ALA A 719 -23.70 -11.49 -12.32
N GLY A 720 -23.20 -12.70 -12.18
CA GLY A 720 -24.02 -13.87 -11.84
C GLY A 720 -23.33 -14.78 -10.82
N SER A 721 -24.10 -15.66 -10.24
CA SER A 721 -23.63 -16.62 -9.22
C SER A 721 -24.35 -17.96 -9.32
N ALA A 722 -23.69 -19.02 -8.85
CA ALA A 722 -24.21 -20.36 -8.77
C ALA A 722 -23.61 -21.11 -7.58
N ASP A 723 -24.10 -22.33 -7.32
CA ASP A 723 -23.52 -23.21 -6.31
C ASP A 723 -22.04 -23.54 -6.58
N GLY A 724 -21.29 -23.92 -5.54
CA GLY A 724 -19.86 -24.23 -5.63
C GLY A 724 -18.97 -22.99 -5.67
N GLY A 725 -19.42 -21.88 -5.06
CA GLY A 725 -18.68 -20.63 -5.00
C GLY A 725 -18.53 -19.94 -6.36
N TYR A 726 -19.33 -20.36 -7.36
CA TYR A 726 -19.25 -19.78 -8.70
C TYR A 726 -19.78 -18.36 -8.74
N SER A 727 -18.98 -17.46 -9.30
CA SER A 727 -19.37 -16.11 -9.67
C SER A 727 -18.77 -15.71 -11.01
N ASP A 728 -19.49 -14.92 -11.77
CA ASP A 728 -18.98 -14.36 -13.01
C ASP A 728 -19.29 -12.88 -13.13
N ASN A 729 -18.53 -12.23 -13.99
CA ASN A 729 -18.75 -10.86 -14.42
C ASN A 729 -18.37 -10.77 -15.90
N TYR A 730 -19.23 -10.17 -16.70
CA TYR A 730 -18.90 -9.96 -18.10
C TYR A 730 -19.40 -8.62 -18.62
N THR A 731 -18.66 -8.11 -19.61
CA THR A 731 -19.07 -6.97 -20.43
C THR A 731 -19.25 -7.45 -21.85
N HIS A 732 -20.46 -7.29 -22.38
CA HIS A 732 -20.82 -7.67 -23.75
C HIS A 732 -21.09 -6.42 -24.56
N VAL A 733 -20.43 -6.31 -25.70
CA VAL A 733 -20.64 -5.23 -26.68
C VAL A 733 -21.09 -5.85 -27.98
N GLN A 734 -22.13 -5.30 -28.55
CA GLN A 734 -22.69 -5.76 -29.82
C GLN A 734 -23.01 -4.56 -30.67
N VAL A 735 -22.65 -4.63 -31.94
CA VAL A 735 -22.99 -3.62 -32.95
C VAL A 735 -23.69 -4.28 -34.11
N GLY A 736 -24.56 -3.57 -34.76
CA GLY A 736 -25.26 -4.10 -35.93
C GLY A 736 -25.63 -3.01 -36.89
N PHE A 737 -25.86 -3.47 -38.10
CA PHE A 737 -26.33 -2.65 -39.20
C PHE A 737 -27.42 -3.39 -39.95
N ASP A 738 -28.53 -2.73 -40.22
CA ASP A 738 -29.65 -3.34 -40.90
C ASP A 738 -30.33 -2.41 -41.93
N LYS A 739 -31.12 -3.02 -42.78
CA LYS A 739 -31.99 -2.37 -43.72
C LYS A 739 -33.45 -2.66 -43.36
N LYS A 740 -34.25 -1.62 -43.31
CA LYS A 740 -35.69 -1.72 -43.13
C LYS A 740 -36.39 -1.89 -44.49
N HIS A 741 -37.23 -2.89 -44.59
CA HIS A 741 -38.12 -3.14 -45.73
C HIS A 741 -39.57 -2.90 -45.26
N ALA A 742 -40.12 -1.75 -45.61
CA ALA A 742 -41.51 -1.44 -45.32
C ALA A 742 -42.39 -2.19 -46.32
N LEU A 743 -43.03 -3.25 -45.85
CA LEU A 743 -43.96 -4.08 -46.61
C LEU A 743 -45.40 -3.77 -46.18
N ASP A 744 -46.37 -4.26 -46.92
CA ASP A 744 -47.77 -4.07 -46.54
C ASP A 744 -48.11 -4.80 -45.22
N GLY A 745 -48.40 -4.02 -44.20
CA GLY A 745 -48.75 -4.52 -42.88
C GLY A 745 -47.57 -5.02 -42.02
N VAL A 746 -46.29 -4.91 -42.47
CA VAL A 746 -45.13 -5.38 -41.73
C VAL A 746 -43.87 -4.57 -42.06
N ASP A 747 -43.12 -4.22 -41.03
CA ASP A 747 -41.74 -3.70 -41.14
C ASP A 747 -40.75 -4.85 -40.95
N LEU A 748 -39.97 -5.15 -41.97
CA LEU A 748 -38.95 -6.20 -41.91
C LEU A 748 -37.54 -5.59 -41.84
N PHE A 749 -36.80 -5.87 -40.78
CA PHE A 749 -35.42 -5.48 -40.64
C PHE A 749 -34.51 -6.69 -40.94
N THR A 750 -33.60 -6.56 -41.85
CA THR A 750 -32.59 -7.58 -42.15
C THR A 750 -31.19 -7.00 -41.94
N GLY A 751 -30.33 -7.68 -41.22
CA GLY A 751 -29.09 -7.10 -40.89
C GLY A 751 -27.99 -8.08 -40.46
N VAL A 752 -26.83 -7.48 -40.20
CA VAL A 752 -25.64 -8.16 -39.74
C VAL A 752 -25.24 -7.62 -38.36
N THR A 753 -24.64 -8.44 -37.56
CA THR A 753 -24.20 -8.06 -36.22
C THR A 753 -22.80 -8.63 -35.92
N MET A 754 -22.06 -7.90 -35.11
CA MET A 754 -20.76 -8.35 -34.54
C MET A 754 -20.83 -8.18 -33.02
N THR A 755 -20.18 -9.10 -32.31
CA THR A 755 -20.15 -9.11 -30.85
C THR A 755 -18.74 -9.26 -30.32
N TYR A 756 -18.50 -8.65 -29.19
CA TYR A 756 -17.32 -8.83 -28.36
C TYR A 756 -17.74 -8.98 -26.91
N THR A 757 -17.24 -10.01 -26.22
CA THR A 757 -17.51 -10.23 -24.81
C THR A 757 -16.19 -10.45 -24.07
N ASP A 758 -16.01 -9.73 -22.97
CA ASP A 758 -14.93 -9.93 -22.02
C ASP A 758 -15.54 -10.40 -20.70
N SER A 759 -15.20 -11.60 -20.28
CA SER A 759 -15.76 -12.22 -19.08
C SER A 759 -14.70 -12.79 -18.18
N SER A 760 -14.98 -12.78 -16.87
CA SER A 760 -14.21 -13.48 -15.86
C SER A 760 -15.14 -14.38 -15.05
N ALA A 761 -14.65 -15.53 -14.64
CA ALA A 761 -15.41 -16.46 -13.79
C ALA A 761 -14.49 -17.08 -12.74
N ASP A 762 -15.03 -17.21 -11.55
CA ASP A 762 -14.37 -17.82 -10.38
C ASP A 762 -15.30 -18.82 -9.70
N SER A 763 -14.72 -19.90 -9.21
CA SER A 763 -15.42 -20.90 -8.42
C SER A 763 -14.46 -21.64 -7.52
N ASP A 764 -14.96 -22.54 -6.70
CA ASP A 764 -14.13 -23.48 -5.92
C ASP A 764 -13.28 -24.41 -6.81
N ALA A 765 -13.70 -24.59 -8.06
CA ALA A 765 -13.06 -25.47 -9.02
C ALA A 765 -12.07 -24.77 -9.95
N PHE A 766 -12.28 -23.52 -10.26
CA PHE A 766 -11.48 -22.80 -11.25
C PHE A 766 -11.58 -21.29 -11.15
N SER A 767 -10.64 -20.58 -11.74
CA SER A 767 -10.72 -19.16 -12.06
C SER A 767 -10.20 -18.90 -13.46
N GLY A 768 -10.74 -17.89 -14.12
CA GLY A 768 -10.26 -17.56 -15.46
C GLY A 768 -11.03 -16.48 -16.16
N LYS A 769 -10.62 -16.28 -17.41
CA LYS A 769 -11.17 -15.25 -18.30
C LYS A 769 -11.50 -15.86 -19.65
N THR A 770 -12.54 -15.34 -20.29
CA THR A 770 -12.90 -15.67 -21.67
C THR A 770 -13.10 -14.37 -22.43
N LYS A 771 -12.48 -14.29 -23.60
CA LYS A 771 -12.75 -13.25 -24.61
C LYS A 771 -13.44 -13.90 -25.78
N SER A 772 -14.57 -13.36 -26.18
CA SER A 772 -15.40 -13.91 -27.25
C SER A 772 -15.59 -12.89 -28.34
N VAL A 773 -15.44 -13.34 -29.59
CA VAL A 773 -15.71 -12.53 -30.79
C VAL A 773 -16.66 -13.32 -31.68
N GLY A 774 -17.70 -12.68 -32.14
CA GLY A 774 -18.73 -13.32 -32.95
C GLY A 774 -19.31 -12.42 -34.00
N GLY A 775 -19.97 -13.06 -34.94
CA GLY A 775 -20.77 -12.40 -35.99
C GLY A 775 -22.02 -13.17 -36.30
N GLY A 776 -23.01 -12.48 -36.80
CA GLY A 776 -24.29 -13.11 -37.12
C GLY A 776 -25.15 -12.31 -38.09
N LEU A 777 -26.25 -12.95 -38.47
CA LEU A 777 -27.31 -12.41 -39.32
C LEU A 777 -28.60 -12.43 -38.54
N TYR A 778 -29.47 -11.45 -38.80
CA TYR A 778 -30.80 -11.43 -38.19
C TYR A 778 -31.84 -10.86 -39.11
N ALA A 779 -33.08 -11.22 -38.83
CA ALA A 779 -34.27 -10.69 -39.48
C ALA A 779 -35.37 -10.50 -38.44
N SER A 780 -35.91 -9.30 -38.37
CA SER A 780 -36.95 -8.93 -37.38
C SER A 780 -38.13 -8.35 -38.11
N ALA A 781 -39.26 -9.01 -38.02
CA ALA A 781 -40.52 -8.58 -38.60
C ALA A 781 -41.47 -8.03 -37.53
N LEU A 782 -41.88 -6.77 -37.70
CA LEU A 782 -42.83 -6.12 -36.80
C LEU A 782 -44.13 -5.86 -37.56
N PHE A 783 -45.21 -6.54 -37.19
CA PHE A 783 -46.52 -6.44 -37.83
C PHE A 783 -47.32 -5.28 -37.21
N ASN A 784 -48.11 -4.64 -38.06
CA ASN A 784 -49.00 -3.56 -37.60
C ASN A 784 -50.03 -4.02 -36.56
N SER A 785 -50.35 -5.32 -36.53
CA SER A 785 -51.21 -5.92 -35.52
C SER A 785 -50.65 -5.89 -34.09
N GLY A 786 -49.39 -5.58 -33.91
CA GLY A 786 -48.66 -5.65 -32.64
C GLY A 786 -47.82 -6.90 -32.45
N ALA A 787 -48.00 -7.92 -33.34
CA ALA A 787 -47.14 -9.10 -33.35
C ALA A 787 -45.74 -8.78 -33.87
N TYR A 788 -44.74 -9.57 -33.43
CA TYR A 788 -43.42 -9.56 -34.01
C TYR A 788 -42.80 -10.96 -34.03
N ILE A 789 -41.86 -11.13 -34.95
CA ILE A 789 -41.03 -12.32 -35.08
C ILE A 789 -39.60 -11.87 -35.27
N ASP A 790 -38.68 -12.36 -34.46
CA ASP A 790 -37.24 -12.11 -34.59
C ASP A 790 -36.50 -13.42 -34.78
N LEU A 791 -35.65 -13.44 -35.79
CA LEU A 791 -34.76 -14.56 -36.09
C LEU A 791 -33.32 -14.09 -36.06
N ILE A 792 -32.45 -14.85 -35.41
CA ILE A 792 -31.02 -14.55 -35.35
C ILE A 792 -30.20 -15.83 -35.46
N GLY A 793 -29.11 -15.76 -36.20
CA GLY A 793 -28.08 -16.77 -36.19
C GLY A 793 -26.72 -16.14 -35.93
N LYS A 794 -25.94 -16.69 -35.01
CA LYS A 794 -24.60 -16.22 -34.64
C LYS A 794 -23.60 -17.36 -34.61
N TYR A 795 -22.37 -17.02 -34.98
CA TYR A 795 -21.19 -17.86 -34.76
C TYR A 795 -20.20 -17.09 -33.90
N ILE A 796 -19.68 -17.72 -32.84
CA ILE A 796 -18.82 -17.09 -31.83
C ILE A 796 -17.58 -17.96 -31.63
N HIS A 797 -16.41 -17.29 -31.61
CA HIS A 797 -15.15 -17.86 -31.18
C HIS A 797 -14.83 -17.39 -29.77
N HIS A 798 -14.51 -18.33 -28.88
CA HIS A 798 -14.13 -18.08 -27.48
C HIS A 798 -12.66 -18.37 -27.28
N ASP A 799 -11.93 -17.41 -26.71
CA ASP A 799 -10.54 -17.55 -26.30
C ASP A 799 -10.50 -17.62 -24.76
N ASN A 800 -10.16 -18.80 -24.24
CA ASN A 800 -10.28 -19.14 -22.83
C ASN A 800 -8.91 -19.25 -22.16
N ASP A 801 -8.81 -18.66 -20.99
CA ASP A 801 -7.65 -18.71 -20.11
C ASP A 801 -8.13 -19.05 -18.69
N TYR A 802 -8.04 -20.32 -18.32
CA TYR A 802 -8.56 -20.85 -17.06
C TYR A 802 -7.52 -21.63 -16.28
N THR A 803 -7.53 -21.44 -14.97
CA THR A 803 -6.74 -22.24 -14.02
C THR A 803 -7.68 -23.13 -13.22
N GLY A 804 -7.47 -24.42 -13.32
CA GLY A 804 -8.27 -25.42 -12.57
C GLY A 804 -7.64 -25.76 -11.23
N ASN A 805 -8.48 -25.86 -10.19
CA ASN A 805 -8.11 -26.21 -8.82
C ASN A 805 -8.56 -27.65 -8.49
N PHE A 806 -8.21 -28.58 -9.32
CA PHE A 806 -8.48 -30.00 -9.12
C PHE A 806 -7.49 -30.85 -9.92
N ALA A 807 -7.14 -32.00 -9.39
CA ALA A 807 -6.36 -33.03 -10.09
C ALA A 807 -5.08 -32.52 -10.79
N GLY A 808 -4.45 -31.45 -10.32
CA GLY A 808 -3.23 -30.88 -10.88
C GLY A 808 -3.37 -30.29 -12.28
N LEU A 809 -4.57 -29.92 -12.71
CA LEU A 809 -4.82 -29.40 -14.07
C LEU A 809 -4.00 -28.13 -14.37
N GLY A 810 -3.90 -27.19 -13.44
CA GLY A 810 -3.21 -25.93 -13.63
C GLY A 810 -3.87 -25.02 -14.67
N THR A 811 -3.09 -24.13 -15.25
CA THR A 811 -3.58 -23.14 -16.23
C THR A 811 -3.63 -23.73 -17.64
N LYS A 812 -4.75 -23.49 -18.32
CA LYS A 812 -4.99 -23.88 -19.71
C LYS A 812 -5.43 -22.70 -20.55
N HIS A 813 -4.76 -22.53 -21.68
CA HIS A 813 -5.14 -21.58 -22.74
C HIS A 813 -5.71 -22.38 -23.89
N TYR A 814 -6.96 -22.13 -24.27
CA TYR A 814 -7.62 -22.90 -25.33
C TYR A 814 -8.74 -22.13 -26.01
N GLY A 815 -8.93 -22.42 -27.30
CA GLY A 815 -10.05 -21.89 -28.07
C GLY A 815 -11.21 -22.87 -28.10
N THR A 816 -12.41 -22.33 -28.06
CA THR A 816 -13.68 -23.03 -28.32
C THR A 816 -14.53 -22.18 -29.24
N HIS A 817 -15.56 -22.77 -29.83
CA HIS A 817 -16.52 -22.05 -30.64
C HIS A 817 -17.94 -22.54 -30.40
N SER A 818 -18.87 -21.67 -30.67
CA SER A 818 -20.29 -21.95 -30.56
C SER A 818 -21.06 -21.27 -31.69
N TRP A 819 -22.22 -21.80 -31.98
CA TRP A 819 -23.18 -21.16 -32.83
C TRP A 819 -24.58 -21.36 -32.28
N TYR A 820 -25.48 -20.47 -32.62
CA TYR A 820 -26.90 -20.68 -32.36
C TYR A 820 -27.80 -20.07 -33.42
N ALA A 821 -29.02 -20.60 -33.49
CA ALA A 821 -30.13 -20.00 -34.17
C ALA A 821 -31.24 -19.79 -33.15
N GLY A 822 -31.78 -18.59 -33.08
CA GLY A 822 -32.85 -18.20 -32.16
C GLY A 822 -34.04 -17.65 -32.88
N ALA A 823 -35.23 -17.93 -32.36
CA ALA A 823 -36.50 -17.38 -32.82
C ALA A 823 -37.28 -16.87 -31.61
N GLU A 824 -37.69 -15.62 -31.69
CA GLU A 824 -38.55 -14.94 -30.69
C GLU A 824 -39.81 -14.45 -31.36
N THR A 825 -40.91 -14.53 -30.63
CA THR A 825 -42.20 -13.98 -31.05
C THR A 825 -42.90 -13.37 -29.87
N GLY A 826 -43.68 -12.33 -30.13
CA GLY A 826 -44.53 -11.72 -29.12
C GLY A 826 -45.65 -10.95 -29.75
N TYR A 827 -46.58 -10.54 -28.93
CA TYR A 827 -47.73 -9.77 -29.33
C TYR A 827 -47.96 -8.60 -28.37
N ARG A 828 -47.89 -7.38 -28.88
CA ARG A 828 -48.16 -6.18 -28.08
C ARG A 828 -49.66 -5.84 -28.17
N TYR A 829 -50.32 -6.07 -27.04
CA TYR A 829 -51.70 -5.71 -26.86
C TYR A 829 -51.81 -4.39 -26.10
N HIS A 830 -52.42 -3.38 -26.72
CA HIS A 830 -52.62 -2.08 -26.09
C HIS A 830 -53.85 -2.09 -25.18
N LEU A 831 -53.64 -1.87 -23.90
CA LEU A 831 -54.67 -1.70 -22.89
C LEU A 831 -55.29 -0.29 -22.99
N THR A 832 -54.46 0.70 -23.30
CA THR A 832 -54.78 2.07 -23.64
C THR A 832 -53.85 2.53 -24.76
N GLU A 833 -54.00 3.75 -25.28
CA GLU A 833 -53.07 4.29 -26.27
C GLU A 833 -51.59 4.31 -25.82
N ASP A 834 -51.37 4.49 -24.54
CA ASP A 834 -50.04 4.61 -23.95
C ASP A 834 -49.60 3.40 -23.08
N THR A 835 -50.46 2.44 -22.86
CA THR A 835 -50.19 1.30 -21.99
C THR A 835 -50.38 -0.01 -22.74
N PHE A 836 -49.41 -0.89 -22.66
CA PHE A 836 -49.47 -2.19 -23.31
C PHE A 836 -49.02 -3.33 -22.39
N ILE A 837 -49.46 -4.52 -22.77
CA ILE A 837 -49.05 -5.81 -22.28
C ILE A 837 -48.54 -6.63 -23.46
N GLU A 838 -47.38 -7.27 -23.29
CA GLU A 838 -46.69 -7.98 -24.37
C GLU A 838 -46.23 -9.37 -23.89
N PRO A 839 -47.04 -10.43 -24.14
CA PRO A 839 -46.55 -11.78 -24.00
C PRO A 839 -45.47 -12.09 -25.03
N GLN A 840 -44.45 -12.86 -24.62
CA GLN A 840 -43.29 -13.21 -25.41
C GLN A 840 -42.95 -14.68 -25.29
N ALA A 841 -42.44 -15.28 -26.34
CA ALA A 841 -41.89 -16.61 -26.35
C ALA A 841 -40.65 -16.67 -27.24
N GLU A 842 -39.62 -17.36 -26.77
CA GLU A 842 -38.35 -17.51 -27.46
C GLU A 842 -37.86 -18.95 -27.42
N LEU A 843 -37.26 -19.39 -28.51
CA LEU A 843 -36.59 -20.69 -28.59
C LEU A 843 -35.21 -20.51 -29.21
N VAL A 844 -34.19 -21.02 -28.56
CA VAL A 844 -32.80 -20.95 -29.02
C VAL A 844 -32.24 -22.36 -29.11
N TYR A 845 -31.75 -22.72 -30.27
CA TYR A 845 -31.03 -23.97 -30.51
C TYR A 845 -29.61 -23.66 -30.97
N GLY A 846 -28.62 -24.35 -30.40
CA GLY A 846 -27.25 -24.11 -30.76
C GLY A 846 -26.38 -25.34 -30.65
N ALA A 847 -25.08 -25.13 -30.81
CA ALA A 847 -24.04 -26.08 -30.56
C ALA A 847 -22.85 -25.42 -29.93
N VAL A 848 -22.29 -26.06 -28.94
CA VAL A 848 -21.08 -25.65 -28.24
C VAL A 848 -20.05 -26.72 -28.45
N SER A 849 -18.83 -26.33 -28.96
CA SER A 849 -17.76 -27.27 -29.22
C SER A 849 -17.21 -27.83 -27.91
N GLY A 850 -16.95 -29.14 -27.95
CA GLY A 850 -16.24 -29.83 -26.85
C GLY A 850 -14.76 -29.55 -26.85
N LYS A 851 -14.11 -29.92 -25.75
CA LYS A 851 -12.67 -29.83 -25.59
C LYS A 851 -12.17 -31.07 -24.87
N THR A 852 -10.95 -31.49 -25.21
CA THR A 852 -10.26 -32.58 -24.52
C THR A 852 -8.98 -32.04 -23.91
N PHE A 853 -8.77 -32.31 -22.62
CA PHE A 853 -7.54 -32.01 -21.91
C PHE A 853 -6.88 -33.33 -21.49
N ASN A 854 -5.59 -33.47 -21.78
CA ASN A 854 -4.75 -34.55 -21.30
C ASN A 854 -3.57 -33.94 -20.56
N TRP A 855 -3.31 -34.40 -19.34
CA TRP A 855 -2.20 -33.87 -18.54
C TRP A 855 -1.72 -34.96 -17.59
N LYS A 856 -0.63 -34.66 -16.89
CA LYS A 856 -0.12 -35.50 -15.82
C LYS A 856 -0.25 -34.79 -14.49
N ASP A 857 -0.71 -35.49 -13.46
CA ASP A 857 -0.60 -35.11 -12.08
C ASP A 857 0.45 -36.02 -11.42
N GLY A 858 1.67 -35.49 -11.28
CA GLY A 858 2.84 -36.34 -11.06
C GLY A 858 3.10 -37.23 -12.29
N GLU A 859 3.12 -38.54 -12.10
CA GLU A 859 3.24 -39.54 -13.19
C GLU A 859 1.88 -40.10 -13.62
N MET A 860 0.78 -39.69 -13.00
CA MET A 860 -0.55 -40.17 -13.35
C MET A 860 -1.10 -39.46 -14.59
N ASP A 861 -1.45 -40.26 -15.61
CA ASP A 861 -2.11 -39.74 -16.79
C ASP A 861 -3.59 -39.47 -16.51
N LEU A 862 -4.02 -38.27 -16.77
CA LEU A 862 -5.38 -37.80 -16.60
C LEU A 862 -5.94 -37.32 -17.94
N SER A 863 -7.23 -37.55 -18.13
CA SER A 863 -7.97 -37.05 -19.27
C SER A 863 -9.34 -36.53 -18.86
N MET A 864 -9.70 -35.43 -19.42
CA MET A 864 -10.99 -34.79 -19.23
C MET A 864 -11.52 -34.36 -20.60
N LYS A 865 -12.65 -34.88 -20.98
CA LYS A 865 -13.26 -34.60 -22.28
C LYS A 865 -14.70 -34.12 -22.09
N ASN A 866 -15.00 -33.00 -22.70
CA ASN A 866 -16.37 -32.57 -22.92
C ASN A 866 -16.75 -32.87 -24.38
N LYS A 867 -17.87 -33.52 -24.56
CA LYS A 867 -18.40 -33.77 -25.92
C LYS A 867 -19.08 -32.49 -26.45
N ASP A 868 -19.09 -32.34 -27.75
CA ASP A 868 -19.93 -31.34 -28.39
C ASP A 868 -21.37 -31.55 -27.95
N PHE A 869 -22.07 -30.49 -27.61
CA PHE A 869 -23.45 -30.59 -27.19
C PHE A 869 -24.31 -29.50 -27.82
N SER A 870 -25.60 -29.79 -27.92
CA SER A 870 -26.58 -28.94 -28.63
C SER A 870 -27.66 -28.55 -27.63
N PRO A 871 -27.56 -27.37 -26.96
CA PRO A 871 -28.58 -26.88 -26.06
C PRO A 871 -29.83 -26.41 -26.83
N LEU A 872 -30.98 -26.65 -26.26
CA LEU A 872 -32.24 -26.07 -26.67
C LEU A 872 -32.87 -25.37 -25.46
N ILE A 873 -32.98 -24.05 -25.57
CA ILE A 873 -33.40 -23.16 -24.49
C ILE A 873 -34.71 -22.49 -24.87
N GLY A 874 -35.69 -22.53 -23.97
CA GLY A 874 -36.94 -21.82 -24.13
C GLY A 874 -37.08 -20.69 -23.12
N ARG A 875 -37.78 -19.63 -23.53
CA ARG A 875 -38.18 -18.53 -22.66
C ARG A 875 -39.60 -18.12 -22.96
N THR A 876 -40.39 -17.97 -21.95
CA THR A 876 -41.75 -17.40 -22.05
C THR A 876 -41.91 -16.31 -20.99
N GLY A 877 -42.51 -15.22 -21.35
CA GLY A 877 -42.62 -14.07 -20.44
C GLY A 877 -43.71 -13.10 -20.83
N ILE A 878 -43.83 -12.09 -20.01
CA ILE A 878 -44.79 -11.02 -20.15
C ILE A 878 -44.11 -9.70 -19.75
N GLU A 879 -44.39 -8.66 -20.54
CA GLU A 879 -43.87 -7.32 -20.27
C GLU A 879 -45.05 -6.31 -20.26
N LEU A 880 -44.98 -5.39 -19.31
CA LEU A 880 -45.88 -4.24 -19.21
C LEU A 880 -45.10 -3.00 -19.57
N GLY A 881 -45.70 -2.10 -20.34
CA GLY A 881 -45.11 -0.85 -20.72
C GLY A 881 -46.09 0.31 -20.67
N LYS A 882 -45.56 1.49 -20.30
CA LYS A 882 -46.31 2.74 -20.38
C LYS A 882 -45.48 3.81 -21.05
N THR A 883 -46.01 4.44 -22.07
CA THR A 883 -45.35 5.47 -22.85
C THR A 883 -45.76 6.86 -22.41
N PHE A 884 -44.80 7.73 -22.22
CA PHE A 884 -44.96 9.15 -21.96
C PHE A 884 -44.46 9.90 -23.19
N ARG A 885 -45.29 10.80 -23.72
CA ARG A 885 -45.02 11.51 -24.98
C ARG A 885 -44.84 12.99 -24.77
N GLY A 886 -43.86 13.58 -25.42
CA GLY A 886 -43.61 15.00 -25.56
C GLY A 886 -43.70 15.44 -27.03
N LYS A 887 -43.25 16.63 -27.34
CA LYS A 887 -43.37 17.20 -28.71
C LYS A 887 -42.47 16.41 -29.70
N ASP A 888 -41.20 16.17 -29.34
CA ASP A 888 -40.21 15.49 -30.18
C ASP A 888 -39.54 14.29 -29.49
N TRP A 889 -40.20 13.75 -28.48
CA TRP A 889 -39.67 12.63 -27.71
C TRP A 889 -40.78 11.75 -27.13
N SER A 890 -40.48 10.51 -26.93
CA SER A 890 -41.26 9.61 -26.08
C SER A 890 -40.36 8.75 -25.21
N VAL A 891 -40.84 8.40 -24.02
CA VAL A 891 -40.18 7.47 -23.12
C VAL A 891 -41.19 6.40 -22.72
N THR A 892 -40.84 5.14 -22.92
CA THR A 892 -41.63 3.99 -22.48
C THR A 892 -40.94 3.34 -21.28
N ALA A 893 -41.58 3.42 -20.13
CA ALA A 893 -41.16 2.65 -18.96
C ALA A 893 -41.69 1.21 -19.09
N ARG A 894 -40.85 0.24 -18.79
CA ARG A 894 -41.14 -1.19 -18.94
C ARG A 894 -40.82 -1.98 -17.67
N ALA A 895 -41.61 -3.01 -17.40
CA ALA A 895 -41.34 -4.01 -16.39
C ALA A 895 -41.82 -5.37 -16.90
N GLY A 896 -40.99 -6.38 -16.70
CA GLY A 896 -41.29 -7.70 -17.21
C GLY A 896 -40.84 -8.83 -16.29
N THR A 897 -41.45 -9.97 -16.51
CA THR A 897 -41.01 -11.23 -15.91
C THR A 897 -41.06 -12.32 -16.96
N SER A 898 -40.13 -13.22 -16.96
CA SER A 898 -40.07 -14.36 -17.85
C SER A 898 -39.47 -15.58 -17.17
N TRP A 899 -39.89 -16.76 -17.66
CA TRP A 899 -39.35 -18.03 -17.26
C TRP A 899 -38.48 -18.57 -18.39
N GLN A 900 -37.17 -18.79 -18.06
CA GLN A 900 -36.23 -19.38 -18.99
C GLN A 900 -35.90 -20.80 -18.51
N PHE A 901 -35.88 -21.75 -19.43
CA PHE A 901 -35.71 -23.16 -19.11
C PHE A 901 -34.96 -23.91 -20.21
N ASP A 902 -34.15 -24.89 -19.79
CA ASP A 902 -33.48 -25.80 -20.70
C ASP A 902 -34.46 -26.94 -21.12
N LEU A 903 -34.71 -27.02 -22.38
CA LEU A 903 -35.48 -28.12 -22.98
C LEU A 903 -34.58 -29.33 -23.24
N LEU A 904 -33.40 -29.07 -23.80
CA LEU A 904 -32.38 -30.07 -24.06
C LEU A 904 -31.03 -29.57 -23.51
N ASN A 905 -30.34 -30.45 -22.78
CA ASN A 905 -28.93 -30.33 -22.48
C ASN A 905 -28.33 -31.73 -22.57
N ASN A 906 -27.73 -32.05 -23.71
CA ASN A 906 -27.09 -33.34 -24.00
C ASN A 906 -25.59 -33.36 -23.72
N GLY A 907 -25.07 -32.37 -22.96
CA GLY A 907 -23.69 -32.29 -22.56
C GLY A 907 -23.25 -33.51 -21.73
N GLU A 908 -22.04 -33.98 -21.93
CA GLU A 908 -21.43 -35.07 -21.18
C GLU A 908 -19.96 -34.79 -20.96
N THR A 909 -19.54 -34.90 -19.70
CA THR A 909 -18.14 -34.82 -19.31
C THR A 909 -17.62 -36.22 -19.00
N VAL A 910 -16.53 -36.61 -19.66
CA VAL A 910 -15.86 -37.89 -19.46
C VAL A 910 -14.54 -37.66 -18.76
N LEU A 911 -14.37 -38.20 -17.57
CA LEU A 911 -13.16 -38.14 -16.75
C LEU A 911 -12.46 -39.48 -16.76
N ARG A 912 -11.15 -39.50 -16.97
CA ARG A 912 -10.34 -40.71 -16.94
C ARG A 912 -9.08 -40.52 -16.12
N ASP A 913 -8.81 -41.45 -15.24
CA ASP A 913 -7.58 -41.62 -14.49
C ASP A 913 -7.14 -43.09 -14.44
N ALA A 914 -6.13 -43.39 -13.61
CA ALA A 914 -5.64 -44.78 -13.49
C ALA A 914 -6.71 -45.76 -12.92
N SER A 915 -7.72 -45.27 -12.23
CA SER A 915 -8.82 -46.09 -11.66
C SER A 915 -9.97 -46.39 -12.62
N GLY A 916 -10.00 -45.73 -13.79
CA GLY A 916 -11.00 -45.91 -14.81
C GLY A 916 -11.65 -44.65 -15.33
N GLU A 917 -12.84 -44.79 -15.87
CA GLU A 917 -13.58 -43.72 -16.53
C GLU A 917 -14.89 -43.43 -15.80
N LYS A 918 -15.19 -42.14 -15.65
CA LYS A 918 -16.45 -41.66 -15.11
C LYS A 918 -17.11 -40.69 -16.09
N ARG A 919 -18.41 -40.90 -16.29
CA ARG A 919 -19.24 -40.06 -17.17
C ARG A 919 -20.25 -39.25 -16.37
N ILE A 920 -20.32 -37.94 -16.60
CA ILE A 920 -21.26 -37.04 -15.92
C ILE A 920 -22.10 -36.36 -17.00
N LYS A 921 -23.39 -36.54 -16.94
CA LYS A 921 -24.35 -35.91 -17.85
C LYS A 921 -24.66 -34.49 -17.41
N GLY A 922 -24.86 -33.60 -18.39
CA GLY A 922 -25.32 -32.25 -18.13
C GLY A 922 -26.70 -32.22 -17.48
N GLU A 923 -26.90 -31.25 -16.62
CA GLU A 923 -28.17 -31.01 -15.94
C GLU A 923 -28.91 -29.84 -16.55
N LYS A 924 -30.25 -29.98 -16.60
CA LYS A 924 -31.11 -28.88 -17.03
C LYS A 924 -31.30 -27.88 -15.91
N ASP A 925 -31.36 -26.59 -16.24
CA ASP A 925 -31.64 -25.49 -15.33
C ASP A 925 -32.87 -24.71 -15.78
N SER A 926 -33.54 -24.04 -14.85
CA SER A 926 -34.60 -23.09 -15.14
C SER A 926 -34.58 -21.95 -14.13
N ARG A 927 -34.96 -20.77 -14.55
CA ARG A 927 -34.96 -19.58 -13.70
C ARG A 927 -36.01 -18.57 -14.10
N MET A 928 -36.41 -17.73 -13.16
CA MET A 928 -37.25 -16.58 -13.41
C MET A 928 -36.38 -15.34 -13.63
N LEU A 929 -36.66 -14.62 -14.68
CA LEU A 929 -36.02 -13.34 -14.99
C LEU A 929 -36.97 -12.20 -14.66
N PHE A 930 -36.46 -11.15 -14.05
CA PHE A 930 -37.19 -9.93 -13.75
C PHE A 930 -36.43 -8.75 -14.33
N ASN A 931 -37.10 -7.94 -15.09
CA ASN A 931 -36.48 -6.78 -15.70
C ASN A 931 -37.35 -5.51 -15.53
N VAL A 932 -36.64 -4.40 -15.38
CA VAL A 932 -37.22 -3.07 -15.45
C VAL A 932 -36.37 -2.21 -16.38
N GLY A 933 -36.99 -1.37 -17.15
CA GLY A 933 -36.22 -0.57 -18.10
C GLY A 933 -37.03 0.57 -18.69
N MET A 934 -36.35 1.25 -19.62
CA MET A 934 -36.97 2.33 -20.38
C MET A 934 -36.43 2.35 -21.80
N ASN A 935 -37.29 2.68 -22.72
CA ASN A 935 -36.95 3.01 -24.12
C ASN A 935 -37.29 4.47 -24.38
N ALA A 936 -36.33 5.25 -24.84
CA ALA A 936 -36.53 6.64 -25.23
C ALA A 936 -36.42 6.79 -26.75
N GLN A 937 -37.30 7.53 -27.31
CA GLN A 937 -37.26 7.98 -28.70
C GLN A 937 -37.03 9.48 -28.69
N ILE A 938 -36.01 9.93 -29.42
CA ILE A 938 -35.68 11.35 -29.60
C ILE A 938 -35.78 11.65 -31.07
N LYS A 939 -36.65 12.60 -31.44
CA LYS A 939 -37.02 12.80 -32.82
C LYS A 939 -37.54 11.49 -33.47
N ASP A 940 -37.44 11.35 -34.77
CA ASP A 940 -37.94 10.15 -35.46
C ASP A 940 -36.85 9.10 -35.71
N ASN A 941 -35.60 9.41 -35.43
CA ASN A 941 -34.45 8.62 -35.90
C ASN A 941 -33.51 8.11 -34.81
N MET A 942 -33.63 8.55 -33.58
CA MET A 942 -32.78 8.11 -32.46
C MET A 942 -33.56 7.33 -31.41
N ARG A 943 -33.01 6.19 -30.99
CA ARG A 943 -33.58 5.33 -29.95
C ARG A 943 -32.53 5.03 -28.90
N PHE A 944 -32.95 5.04 -27.64
CA PHE A 944 -32.14 4.65 -26.51
C PHE A 944 -32.92 3.64 -25.68
N GLY A 945 -32.24 2.61 -25.20
CA GLY A 945 -32.79 1.66 -24.25
C GLY A 945 -31.89 1.52 -23.05
N LEU A 946 -32.48 1.41 -21.89
CA LEU A 946 -31.81 1.08 -20.66
C LEU A 946 -32.64 0.03 -19.92
N GLU A 947 -32.01 -1.06 -19.49
CA GLU A 947 -32.67 -2.14 -18.77
C GLU A 947 -31.80 -2.68 -17.65
N PHE A 948 -32.42 -2.89 -16.53
CA PHE A 948 -31.85 -3.62 -15.39
C PHE A 948 -32.54 -4.98 -15.28
N GLU A 949 -31.77 -6.04 -15.09
CA GLU A 949 -32.27 -7.40 -14.96
C GLU A 949 -31.68 -8.13 -13.76
N LYS A 950 -32.49 -8.96 -13.14
CA LYS A 950 -32.11 -9.91 -12.11
C LYS A 950 -32.85 -11.22 -12.33
N SER A 951 -32.22 -12.36 -11.96
CA SER A 951 -32.91 -13.66 -11.97
C SER A 951 -32.89 -14.34 -10.61
N ALA A 952 -33.80 -15.30 -10.44
CA ALA A 952 -33.95 -16.11 -9.22
C ALA A 952 -34.44 -17.52 -9.54
N PHE A 953 -34.33 -18.41 -8.58
CA PHE A 953 -34.82 -19.80 -8.59
C PHE A 953 -34.09 -20.75 -9.54
N GLY A 954 -33.01 -20.32 -10.16
CA GLY A 954 -32.14 -21.16 -10.96
C GLY A 954 -30.95 -21.70 -10.15
N LYS A 955 -30.28 -22.71 -10.70
CA LYS A 955 -28.95 -23.15 -10.23
C LYS A 955 -27.92 -22.05 -10.50
N TYR A 956 -28.00 -21.39 -11.64
CA TYR A 956 -27.30 -20.16 -11.95
C TYR A 956 -28.30 -19.00 -12.00
N ASN A 957 -27.98 -17.89 -11.33
CA ASN A 957 -28.78 -16.70 -11.34
C ASN A 957 -27.94 -15.46 -11.72
N VAL A 958 -28.57 -14.54 -12.44
CA VAL A 958 -28.05 -13.20 -12.67
C VAL A 958 -28.33 -12.38 -11.42
N ASP A 959 -27.26 -11.93 -10.74
CA ASP A 959 -27.38 -11.12 -9.52
C ASP A 959 -27.75 -9.67 -9.88
N ASN A 960 -27.14 -9.16 -10.92
CA ASN A 960 -27.49 -7.88 -11.53
C ASN A 960 -26.98 -7.82 -12.97
N ALA A 961 -27.74 -7.19 -13.84
CA ALA A 961 -27.32 -6.88 -15.21
C ALA A 961 -27.86 -5.52 -15.61
N ILE A 962 -27.01 -4.73 -16.25
CA ILE A 962 -27.36 -3.45 -16.83
C ILE A 962 -27.08 -3.52 -18.33
N ASN A 963 -28.12 -3.26 -19.14
CA ASN A 963 -28.05 -3.24 -20.59
C ASN A 963 -28.45 -1.88 -21.10
N ALA A 964 -27.62 -1.29 -21.97
CA ALA A 964 -27.90 -0.05 -22.67
C ALA A 964 -27.78 -0.28 -24.18
N ASN A 965 -28.71 0.22 -24.93
CA ASN A 965 -28.66 0.20 -26.40
C ASN A 965 -28.94 1.57 -27.00
N PHE A 966 -28.40 1.79 -28.17
CA PHE A 966 -28.57 2.98 -28.96
C PHE A 966 -28.77 2.59 -30.40
N ARG A 967 -29.72 3.23 -31.06
CA ARG A 967 -30.02 3.04 -32.50
C ARG A 967 -30.18 4.36 -33.18
N TYR A 968 -29.61 4.46 -34.37
CA TYR A 968 -29.78 5.59 -35.28
C TYR A 968 -30.30 5.10 -36.65
N MET A 969 -31.35 5.70 -37.15
CA MET A 969 -31.92 5.43 -38.47
C MET A 969 -31.56 6.56 -39.42
N PHE A 970 -31.12 6.21 -40.63
CA PHE A 970 -30.78 7.17 -41.69
C PHE A 970 -31.78 7.12 -42.86
#